data_11280db7d97162553c7169e444be24b2
#
_entry.id   11280db7d97162553c7169e444be24b2
#
_cell.length_a   1.000
_cell.length_b   1.000
_cell.length_c   1.000
_cell.angle_alpha   90.00
_cell.angle_beta   90.00
_cell.angle_gamma   90.00
#
_symmetry.space_group_name_H-M   'P 1'
#
loop_
_entity.id
_entity.type
_entity.pdbx_description
1 polymer ?
#
loop_
_entity_poly.entity_id
_entity_poly.type
_entity_poly.pdbx_seq_one_letter_code
_entity_poly.pdbx_strand_id
1 'polypeptide(L)'
;MIQTVLKRDGRQVGYNEEKIKAAIRKAMIAAEVNDDEALIQRIADRIGMRGKSQMTVEAIQDMVENELMKSPYKQVARTYIKYRHSRNVARKAGTANVFKEIINAKNNDITRENANMNADTPAGMMMKFASETTKPFVDDYLLSEEVREAVADNVLHIHDKDYYPTKSLTCVQHPLNKVLENGFVAGHGESRPAKRIETASVIACISMETAQNEMHGGQAIPAFDFYLAPFVRKSYIEEVKNVAALTGSDLSSLYDAEIDDFIEKPLDFLTGEQRAKQHAINRTVSRVHQAMEAFIHNMNTIHSRGGNQVVFSSINYGTDTSAEGRCIIRELLRSTYEGVGNGSTAIFPIQIWKKKRGVSYLPGDRNYDLYQYACKVTARRFFPNFVNLDATFNQHELWRADDPERYNYEIATMGCRTRVFENRFGPKTSIGRGNISFSTINIVRLAIECMGVKNKEDRENLFFVKLDKALEVTAKQLHERFQFQKTAMVKQFPLLMAQLWNGASELKPNDTIESVINQGTLGIGFIGLAECLIALVGKHHGESEEAQELGLKIVTYMRDRALSFSEQYQHNYSILATPAEGLSGKFTKRDRKDFGEIPGVTDKAYYTNSNHVPVYYRCSPKHKAEVEAPYHDLTRGGHIFYVEIDGDATHNPEAIANVVDLMDKYNIGYCSVNHNRNRCMDCGYEDATENLEECPHCHSTRIDKLQRITGYLVGTTDRWNSGKLAELNDRVVHK
;
A
#
# COMPACT_ATOMS: atom_id res chain seq x y z
N MET A 1 -19.20 -35.85 -29.19
CA MET A 1 -19.31 -35.56 -27.75
C MET A 1 -18.50 -34.29 -27.40
N ILE A 2 -19.04 -33.42 -26.58
CA ILE A 2 -18.32 -32.25 -26.09
C ILE A 2 -17.23 -32.70 -25.12
N GLN A 3 -16.00 -32.28 -25.36
CA GLN A 3 -14.86 -32.54 -24.48
C GLN A 3 -14.48 -31.27 -23.71
N THR A 4 -14.56 -30.12 -24.37
CA THR A 4 -14.13 -28.86 -23.82
C THR A 4 -15.13 -27.74 -24.09
N VAL A 5 -15.20 -26.83 -23.18
CA VAL A 5 -16.06 -25.62 -23.24
C VAL A 5 -15.19 -24.39 -23.27
N LEU A 6 -15.38 -23.57 -24.29
CA LEU A 6 -14.76 -22.26 -24.37
C LEU A 6 -15.64 -21.28 -23.58
N LYS A 7 -15.08 -20.80 -22.50
CA LYS A 7 -15.69 -19.76 -21.66
C LYS A 7 -15.76 -18.42 -22.40
N ARG A 8 -16.60 -17.48 -21.92
CA ARG A 8 -16.75 -16.13 -22.48
C ARG A 8 -15.45 -15.31 -22.45
N ASP A 9 -14.55 -15.64 -21.54
CA ASP A 9 -13.23 -15.03 -21.37
C ASP A 9 -12.12 -15.70 -22.22
N GLY A 10 -12.49 -16.63 -23.11
CA GLY A 10 -11.55 -17.36 -23.96
C GLY A 10 -10.89 -18.58 -23.29
N ARG A 11 -11.06 -18.80 -21.99
CA ARG A 11 -10.50 -20.00 -21.31
C ARG A 11 -11.20 -21.26 -21.77
N GLN A 12 -10.42 -22.31 -21.96
CA GLN A 12 -10.90 -23.63 -22.28
C GLN A 12 -10.94 -24.46 -20.98
N VAL A 13 -12.10 -25.04 -20.69
CA VAL A 13 -12.32 -25.89 -19.50
C VAL A 13 -12.92 -27.22 -19.94
N GLY A 14 -12.75 -28.27 -19.14
CA GLY A 14 -13.42 -29.54 -19.36
C GLY A 14 -14.94 -29.40 -19.35
N TYR A 15 -15.63 -30.18 -20.19
CA TYR A 15 -17.08 -30.24 -20.17
C TYR A 15 -17.57 -30.87 -18.87
N ASN A 16 -18.54 -30.19 -18.23
CA ASN A 16 -19.17 -30.66 -16.99
C ASN A 16 -20.68 -30.63 -17.14
N GLU A 17 -21.27 -31.80 -17.27
CA GLU A 17 -22.68 -32.06 -17.47
C GLU A 17 -23.54 -31.60 -16.26
N GLU A 18 -23.02 -31.73 -15.04
CA GLU A 18 -23.73 -31.35 -13.84
C GLU A 18 -24.12 -29.85 -13.80
N LYS A 19 -23.33 -29.00 -14.46
CA LYS A 19 -23.66 -27.56 -14.57
C LYS A 19 -24.91 -27.35 -15.43
N ILE A 20 -25.13 -28.16 -16.44
CA ILE A 20 -26.34 -28.07 -17.26
C ILE A 20 -27.54 -28.59 -16.45
N LYS A 21 -27.40 -29.72 -15.77
CA LYS A 21 -28.45 -30.30 -14.92
C LYS A 21 -28.88 -29.31 -13.81
N ALA A 22 -27.89 -28.72 -13.11
CA ALA A 22 -28.16 -27.72 -12.08
C ALA A 22 -28.89 -26.48 -12.61
N ALA A 23 -28.55 -26.02 -13.82
CA ALA A 23 -29.24 -24.88 -14.43
C ALA A 23 -30.69 -25.21 -14.81
N ILE A 24 -30.95 -26.44 -15.29
CA ILE A 24 -32.32 -26.88 -15.61
C ILE A 24 -33.14 -27.05 -14.32
N ARG A 25 -32.59 -27.69 -13.26
CA ARG A 25 -33.27 -27.80 -11.96
C ARG A 25 -33.67 -26.43 -11.42
N LYS A 26 -32.76 -25.46 -11.41
CA LYS A 26 -33.07 -24.08 -11.01
C LYS A 26 -34.22 -23.47 -11.82
N ALA A 27 -34.30 -23.73 -13.10
CA ALA A 27 -35.39 -23.27 -13.94
C ALA A 27 -36.72 -23.99 -13.63
N MET A 28 -36.68 -25.30 -13.29
CA MET A 28 -37.86 -26.05 -12.84
C MET A 28 -38.40 -25.54 -11.53
N ILE A 29 -37.54 -25.34 -10.53
CA ILE A 29 -37.90 -24.75 -9.22
C ILE A 29 -38.56 -23.37 -9.43
N ALA A 30 -37.94 -22.50 -10.23
CA ALA A 30 -38.43 -21.16 -10.50
C ALA A 30 -39.74 -21.13 -11.37
N ALA A 31 -40.06 -22.21 -12.03
CA ALA A 31 -41.31 -22.42 -12.77
C ALA A 31 -42.35 -23.21 -11.96
N GLU A 32 -42.09 -23.48 -10.68
CA GLU A 32 -42.92 -24.28 -9.77
C GLU A 32 -43.29 -25.66 -10.36
N VAL A 33 -42.34 -26.29 -11.03
CA VAL A 33 -42.47 -27.63 -11.60
C VAL A 33 -41.59 -28.60 -10.81
N ASN A 34 -42.14 -29.75 -10.44
CA ASN A 34 -41.35 -30.81 -9.79
C ASN A 34 -40.19 -31.27 -10.66
N ASP A 35 -39.07 -31.59 -10.05
CA ASP A 35 -37.91 -32.09 -10.75
C ASP A 35 -38.22 -33.40 -11.53
N ASP A 36 -38.03 -33.37 -12.84
CA ASP A 36 -38.05 -34.52 -13.71
C ASP A 36 -36.61 -34.92 -14.05
N GLU A 37 -35.99 -35.68 -13.16
CA GLU A 37 -34.59 -36.13 -13.31
C GLU A 37 -34.35 -36.92 -14.61
N ALA A 38 -35.35 -37.65 -15.07
CA ALA A 38 -35.24 -38.40 -16.33
C ALA A 38 -35.19 -37.47 -17.54
N LEU A 39 -35.92 -36.36 -17.50
CA LEU A 39 -35.87 -35.33 -18.53
C LEU A 39 -34.55 -34.54 -18.47
N ILE A 40 -34.15 -34.16 -17.26
CA ILE A 40 -32.90 -33.41 -17.02
C ILE A 40 -31.69 -34.19 -17.56
N GLN A 41 -31.62 -35.50 -17.22
CA GLN A 41 -30.55 -36.38 -17.71
C GLN A 41 -30.60 -36.48 -19.22
N ARG A 42 -31.79 -36.76 -19.83
CA ARG A 42 -31.95 -36.85 -21.28
C ARG A 42 -31.51 -35.61 -22.03
N ILE A 43 -31.80 -34.42 -21.49
CA ILE A 43 -31.38 -33.17 -22.12
C ILE A 43 -29.87 -33.02 -22.04
N ALA A 44 -29.28 -33.29 -20.88
CA ALA A 44 -27.83 -33.22 -20.68
C ALA A 44 -27.07 -34.18 -21.60
N ASP A 45 -27.55 -35.46 -21.71
CA ASP A 45 -26.99 -36.47 -22.61
C ASP A 45 -27.05 -36.05 -24.08
N ARG A 46 -28.22 -35.54 -24.52
CA ARG A 46 -28.38 -35.06 -25.89
C ARG A 46 -27.42 -33.93 -26.25
N ILE A 47 -27.24 -33.00 -25.32
CA ILE A 47 -26.31 -31.86 -25.50
C ILE A 47 -24.87 -32.40 -25.57
N GLY A 48 -24.47 -33.27 -24.65
CA GLY A 48 -23.15 -33.86 -24.62
C GLY A 48 -22.83 -34.64 -25.93
N MET A 49 -23.81 -35.39 -26.45
CA MET A 49 -23.63 -36.22 -27.67
C MET A 49 -23.63 -35.40 -28.95
N ARG A 50 -24.52 -34.40 -29.09
CA ARG A 50 -24.71 -33.61 -30.31
C ARG A 50 -23.72 -32.44 -30.48
N GLY A 51 -23.06 -32.06 -29.43
CA GLY A 51 -22.07 -30.97 -29.47
C GLY A 51 -20.79 -31.34 -30.19
N LYS A 52 -20.12 -30.36 -30.77
CA LYS A 52 -18.76 -30.50 -31.31
C LYS A 52 -17.79 -30.76 -30.16
N SER A 53 -16.58 -31.26 -30.45
CA SER A 53 -15.56 -31.53 -29.44
C SER A 53 -15.26 -30.28 -28.56
N GLN A 54 -15.34 -29.11 -29.13
CA GLN A 54 -15.25 -27.82 -28.44
C GLN A 54 -16.52 -26.98 -28.71
N MET A 55 -17.14 -26.46 -27.66
CA MET A 55 -18.34 -25.63 -27.73
C MET A 55 -18.20 -24.36 -26.87
N THR A 56 -18.83 -23.25 -27.27
CA THR A 56 -18.95 -22.07 -26.43
C THR A 56 -20.06 -22.22 -25.38
N VAL A 57 -19.99 -21.51 -24.28
CA VAL A 57 -21.08 -21.49 -23.27
C VAL A 57 -22.41 -21.09 -23.91
N GLU A 58 -22.39 -20.07 -24.78
CA GLU A 58 -23.59 -19.59 -25.48
C GLU A 58 -24.21 -20.70 -26.33
N ALA A 59 -23.41 -21.38 -27.13
CA ALA A 59 -23.89 -22.49 -27.97
C ALA A 59 -24.51 -23.63 -27.15
N ILE A 60 -23.93 -23.93 -25.98
CA ILE A 60 -24.49 -24.92 -25.05
C ILE A 60 -25.83 -24.41 -24.48
N GLN A 61 -25.90 -23.14 -24.07
CA GLN A 61 -27.15 -22.56 -23.57
C GLN A 61 -28.26 -22.52 -24.63
N ASP A 62 -27.92 -22.24 -25.90
CA ASP A 62 -28.86 -22.29 -27.00
C ASP A 62 -29.38 -23.72 -27.21
N MET A 63 -28.52 -24.73 -27.05
CA MET A 63 -28.96 -26.14 -27.12
C MET A 63 -29.89 -26.48 -25.95
N VAL A 64 -29.60 -26.03 -24.73
CA VAL A 64 -30.48 -26.24 -23.57
C VAL A 64 -31.85 -25.59 -23.80
N GLU A 65 -31.91 -24.34 -24.28
CA GLU A 65 -33.17 -23.67 -24.63
C GLU A 65 -33.95 -24.48 -25.66
N ASN A 66 -33.32 -24.90 -26.74
CA ASN A 66 -33.95 -25.65 -27.81
C ASN A 66 -34.50 -27.00 -27.32
N GLU A 67 -33.79 -27.73 -26.47
CA GLU A 67 -34.26 -29.03 -25.94
C GLU A 67 -35.39 -28.81 -24.89
N LEU A 68 -35.31 -27.76 -24.05
CA LEU A 68 -36.40 -27.38 -23.14
C LEU A 68 -37.66 -26.97 -23.91
N MET A 69 -37.53 -26.22 -25.02
CA MET A 69 -38.63 -25.83 -25.87
C MET A 69 -39.32 -27.03 -26.56
N LYS A 70 -38.61 -28.14 -26.78
CA LYS A 70 -39.15 -29.41 -27.30
C LYS A 70 -39.81 -30.24 -26.20
N SER A 71 -39.49 -30.01 -24.93
CA SER A 71 -40.05 -30.75 -23.80
C SER A 71 -41.53 -30.39 -23.56
N PRO A 72 -42.27 -31.24 -22.79
CA PRO A 72 -43.65 -30.88 -22.39
C PRO A 72 -43.71 -29.65 -21.45
N TYR A 73 -42.61 -29.29 -20.79
CA TYR A 73 -42.56 -28.21 -19.81
C TYR A 73 -42.23 -26.85 -20.45
N LYS A 74 -43.11 -26.31 -21.26
CA LYS A 74 -42.92 -25.04 -21.97
C LYS A 74 -42.69 -23.84 -21.02
N GLN A 75 -43.25 -23.89 -19.82
CA GLN A 75 -43.04 -22.86 -18.82
C GLN A 75 -41.61 -22.86 -18.25
N VAL A 76 -41.01 -24.03 -18.11
CA VAL A 76 -39.58 -24.17 -17.70
C VAL A 76 -38.68 -23.55 -18.78
N ALA A 77 -38.94 -23.82 -20.04
CA ALA A 77 -38.19 -23.21 -21.14
C ALA A 77 -38.31 -21.67 -21.13
N ARG A 78 -39.54 -21.15 -20.95
CA ARG A 78 -39.76 -19.70 -20.84
C ARG A 78 -39.06 -19.07 -19.64
N THR A 79 -39.07 -19.74 -18.49
CA THR A 79 -38.37 -19.29 -17.27
C THR A 79 -36.87 -19.28 -17.47
N TYR A 80 -36.32 -20.32 -18.09
CA TYR A 80 -34.88 -20.41 -18.41
C TYR A 80 -34.45 -19.26 -19.37
N ILE A 81 -35.22 -19.03 -20.46
CA ILE A 81 -34.96 -17.97 -21.43
C ILE A 81 -35.09 -16.58 -20.79
N LYS A 82 -36.15 -16.33 -19.98
CA LYS A 82 -36.30 -15.09 -19.24
C LYS A 82 -35.16 -14.82 -18.27
N TYR A 83 -34.76 -15.84 -17.54
CA TYR A 83 -33.62 -15.74 -16.61
C TYR A 83 -32.32 -15.40 -17.35
N ARG A 84 -32.01 -16.11 -18.44
CA ARG A 84 -30.85 -15.81 -19.30
C ARG A 84 -30.88 -14.38 -19.83
N HIS A 85 -32.07 -13.97 -20.35
CA HIS A 85 -32.27 -12.61 -20.86
C HIS A 85 -32.13 -11.55 -19.77
N SER A 86 -32.75 -11.77 -18.59
CA SER A 86 -32.64 -10.83 -17.46
C SER A 86 -31.22 -10.66 -16.97
N ARG A 87 -30.43 -11.75 -16.92
CA ARG A 87 -29.01 -11.71 -16.59
C ARG A 87 -28.19 -10.92 -17.61
N ASN A 88 -28.49 -11.03 -18.90
CA ASN A 88 -27.83 -10.25 -19.94
C ASN A 88 -28.22 -8.77 -19.89
N VAL A 89 -29.49 -8.47 -19.61
CA VAL A 89 -30.02 -7.08 -19.45
C VAL A 89 -29.44 -6.48 -18.14
N ALA A 90 -29.43 -7.25 -17.04
CA ALA A 90 -28.88 -6.78 -15.77
C ALA A 90 -27.40 -6.42 -15.87
N ARG A 91 -26.60 -7.18 -16.63
CA ARG A 91 -25.17 -6.84 -16.88
C ARG A 91 -25.05 -5.54 -17.67
N LYS A 92 -25.83 -5.37 -18.75
CA LYS A 92 -25.81 -4.13 -19.55
C LYS A 92 -26.37 -2.93 -18.77
N ALA A 93 -27.46 -3.12 -18.01
CA ALA A 93 -28.06 -2.09 -17.19
C ALA A 93 -27.17 -1.73 -15.97
N GLY A 94 -26.48 -2.73 -15.37
CA GLY A 94 -25.54 -2.51 -14.27
C GLY A 94 -24.42 -1.54 -14.65
N THR A 95 -23.76 -1.76 -15.79
CA THR A 95 -22.71 -0.89 -16.30
C THR A 95 -23.24 0.53 -16.60
N ALA A 96 -24.40 0.65 -17.24
CA ALA A 96 -25.00 1.96 -17.55
C ALA A 96 -25.43 2.73 -16.28
N ASN A 97 -25.91 2.04 -15.25
CA ASN A 97 -26.25 2.65 -13.97
C ASN A 97 -25.01 3.11 -13.21
N VAL A 98 -23.95 2.29 -13.18
CA VAL A 98 -22.65 2.69 -12.60
C VAL A 98 -22.13 3.96 -13.29
N PHE A 99 -22.17 4.04 -14.62
CA PHE A 99 -21.74 5.24 -15.33
C PHE A 99 -22.62 6.46 -15.00
N LYS A 100 -23.95 6.29 -14.89
CA LYS A 100 -24.85 7.36 -14.46
C LYS A 100 -24.57 7.81 -13.03
N GLU A 101 -24.28 6.88 -12.13
CA GLU A 101 -23.90 7.20 -10.75
C GLU A 101 -22.60 7.98 -10.70
N ILE A 102 -21.57 7.59 -11.46
CA ILE A 102 -20.29 8.30 -11.52
C ILE A 102 -20.47 9.70 -12.14
N ILE A 103 -21.21 9.84 -13.25
CA ILE A 103 -21.43 11.13 -13.93
C ILE A 103 -22.25 12.09 -13.04
N ASN A 104 -23.22 11.57 -12.29
CA ASN A 104 -24.10 12.36 -11.45
C ASN A 104 -23.67 12.41 -9.98
N ALA A 105 -22.57 11.74 -9.63
CA ALA A 105 -22.12 11.62 -8.26
C ALA A 105 -21.68 12.96 -7.69
N LYS A 106 -22.49 13.48 -6.79
CA LYS A 106 -22.10 14.55 -5.88
C LYS A 106 -21.68 13.89 -4.58
N ASN A 107 -20.37 13.76 -4.35
CA ASN A 107 -19.80 13.40 -3.03
C ASN A 107 -20.36 12.11 -2.37
N ASN A 108 -20.38 10.98 -3.07
CA ASN A 108 -20.76 9.70 -2.47
C ASN A 108 -19.55 8.80 -2.18
N ASP A 109 -19.74 7.79 -1.32
CA ASP A 109 -18.69 6.84 -0.91
C ASP A 109 -18.05 6.10 -2.11
N ILE A 110 -18.76 5.92 -3.21
CA ILE A 110 -18.25 5.25 -4.42
C ILE A 110 -17.12 6.05 -5.06
N THR A 111 -17.22 7.38 -5.08
CA THR A 111 -16.19 8.27 -5.64
C THR A 111 -15.04 8.53 -4.69
N ARG A 112 -15.19 8.20 -3.40
CA ARG A 112 -14.26 8.48 -2.31
C ARG A 112 -13.59 7.24 -1.72
N GLU A 113 -13.62 6.13 -2.42
CA GLU A 113 -13.02 4.86 -1.98
C GLU A 113 -11.50 4.98 -1.74
N ASN A 114 -10.84 5.82 -2.53
CA ASN A 114 -9.43 6.16 -2.41
C ASN A 114 -9.26 7.68 -2.27
N ALA A 115 -8.77 8.14 -1.12
CA ALA A 115 -8.61 9.56 -0.80
C ALA A 115 -7.64 10.31 -1.73
N ASN A 116 -6.71 9.63 -2.40
CA ASN A 116 -5.78 10.23 -3.35
C ASN A 116 -6.39 10.44 -4.74
N MET A 117 -7.38 9.63 -5.12
CA MET A 117 -7.97 9.71 -6.45
C MET A 117 -8.92 10.91 -6.56
N ASN A 118 -8.72 11.73 -7.59
CA ASN A 118 -9.64 12.79 -7.92
C ASN A 118 -10.63 12.33 -9.00
N ALA A 119 -11.73 11.71 -8.58
CA ALA A 119 -12.78 11.21 -9.47
C ALA A 119 -13.60 12.31 -10.18
N ASP A 120 -13.41 13.57 -9.79
CA ASP A 120 -14.11 14.71 -10.44
C ASP A 120 -13.40 15.17 -11.71
N THR A 121 -12.15 14.76 -11.92
CA THR A 121 -11.41 15.08 -13.16
C THR A 121 -11.72 14.09 -14.27
N PRO A 122 -11.57 14.47 -15.56
CA PRO A 122 -11.79 13.55 -16.69
C PRO A 122 -10.97 12.26 -16.58
N ALA A 123 -9.69 12.35 -16.22
CA ALA A 123 -8.81 11.19 -16.03
C ALA A 123 -9.27 10.32 -14.84
N GLY A 124 -9.69 10.94 -13.75
CA GLY A 124 -10.25 10.25 -12.58
C GLY A 124 -11.56 9.54 -12.89
N MET A 125 -12.47 10.17 -13.64
CA MET A 125 -13.71 9.54 -14.11
C MET A 125 -13.43 8.34 -15.03
N MET A 126 -12.52 8.46 -15.98
CA MET A 126 -12.15 7.37 -16.87
C MET A 126 -11.58 6.17 -16.09
N MET A 127 -10.71 6.41 -15.11
CA MET A 127 -10.19 5.36 -14.25
C MET A 127 -11.30 4.72 -13.41
N LYS A 128 -12.24 5.52 -12.88
CA LYS A 128 -13.38 5.01 -12.11
C LYS A 128 -14.30 4.14 -12.97
N PHE A 129 -14.57 4.54 -14.22
CA PHE A 129 -15.30 3.71 -15.16
C PHE A 129 -14.59 2.37 -15.42
N ALA A 130 -13.27 2.40 -15.66
CA ALA A 130 -12.48 1.20 -15.83
C ALA A 130 -12.56 0.29 -14.60
N SER A 131 -12.32 0.84 -13.41
CA SER A 131 -12.36 0.11 -12.13
C SER A 131 -13.72 -0.57 -11.91
N GLU A 132 -14.82 0.15 -12.01
CA GLU A 132 -16.16 -0.38 -11.73
C GLU A 132 -16.65 -1.40 -12.77
N THR A 133 -16.13 -1.35 -14.00
CA THR A 133 -16.45 -2.36 -15.02
C THR A 133 -15.56 -3.59 -14.92
N THR A 134 -14.33 -3.45 -14.44
CA THR A 134 -13.37 -4.55 -14.32
C THR A 134 -13.65 -5.45 -13.11
N LYS A 135 -14.08 -4.88 -11.96
CA LYS A 135 -14.38 -5.65 -10.74
C LYS A 135 -15.37 -6.81 -10.97
N PRO A 136 -16.56 -6.60 -11.60
CA PRO A 136 -17.46 -7.70 -11.90
C PRO A 136 -16.89 -8.73 -12.88
N PHE A 137 -16.06 -8.30 -13.82
CA PHE A 137 -15.38 -9.22 -14.73
C PHE A 137 -14.46 -10.19 -13.94
N VAL A 138 -13.71 -9.68 -12.97
CA VAL A 138 -12.85 -10.51 -12.12
C VAL A 138 -13.69 -11.51 -11.33
N ASP A 139 -14.77 -11.06 -10.70
CA ASP A 139 -15.67 -11.91 -9.90
C ASP A 139 -16.29 -13.03 -10.74
N ASP A 140 -16.73 -12.72 -11.96
CA ASP A 140 -17.43 -13.68 -12.83
C ASP A 140 -16.49 -14.64 -13.57
N TYR A 141 -15.24 -14.22 -13.88
CA TYR A 141 -14.39 -14.94 -14.83
C TYR A 141 -13.01 -15.36 -14.30
N LEU A 142 -12.46 -14.67 -13.31
CA LEU A 142 -11.09 -14.94 -12.84
C LEU A 142 -11.05 -15.64 -11.48
N LEU A 143 -12.05 -15.43 -10.61
CA LEU A 143 -12.10 -16.07 -9.29
C LEU A 143 -12.65 -17.50 -9.37
N SER A 144 -12.06 -18.41 -8.62
CA SER A 144 -12.65 -19.73 -8.35
C SER A 144 -13.96 -19.57 -7.55
N GLU A 145 -14.82 -20.60 -7.58
CA GLU A 145 -16.14 -20.54 -6.95
C GLU A 145 -16.05 -20.27 -5.45
N GLU A 146 -15.18 -20.97 -4.76
CA GLU A 146 -14.94 -20.83 -3.32
C GLU A 146 -14.46 -19.43 -2.93
N VAL A 147 -13.53 -18.85 -3.71
CA VAL A 147 -13.04 -17.48 -3.48
C VAL A 147 -14.16 -16.46 -3.73
N ARG A 148 -14.95 -16.64 -4.78
CA ARG A 148 -16.09 -15.78 -5.09
C ARG A 148 -17.15 -15.80 -4.00
N GLU A 149 -17.44 -16.96 -3.43
CA GLU A 149 -18.34 -17.11 -2.28
C GLU A 149 -17.80 -16.37 -1.04
N ALA A 150 -16.53 -16.55 -0.68
CA ALA A 150 -15.91 -15.85 0.44
C ALA A 150 -15.94 -14.31 0.28
N VAL A 151 -15.77 -13.81 -0.95
CA VAL A 151 -15.91 -12.36 -1.25
C VAL A 151 -17.37 -11.91 -1.16
N ALA A 152 -18.31 -12.70 -1.69
CA ALA A 152 -19.74 -12.40 -1.62
C ALA A 152 -20.28 -12.41 -0.18
N ASP A 153 -19.76 -13.30 0.66
CA ASP A 153 -20.12 -13.44 2.08
C ASP A 153 -19.42 -12.45 3.01
N ASN A 154 -18.68 -11.47 2.46
CA ASN A 154 -17.97 -10.45 3.22
C ASN A 154 -16.86 -11.00 4.16
N VAL A 155 -16.37 -12.22 3.89
CA VAL A 155 -15.28 -12.85 4.64
C VAL A 155 -13.92 -12.39 4.11
N LEU A 156 -13.81 -12.20 2.78
CA LEU A 156 -12.59 -11.88 2.09
C LEU A 156 -12.72 -10.63 1.22
N HIS A 157 -11.72 -9.75 1.30
CA HIS A 157 -11.55 -8.62 0.37
C HIS A 157 -10.26 -8.76 -0.42
N ILE A 158 -10.37 -8.74 -1.75
CA ILE A 158 -9.23 -8.73 -2.67
C ILE A 158 -8.90 -7.28 -2.99
N HIS A 159 -7.72 -6.82 -2.57
CA HIS A 159 -7.27 -5.46 -2.86
C HIS A 159 -6.90 -5.29 -4.34
N ASP A 160 -7.13 -4.09 -4.85
CA ASP A 160 -6.83 -3.73 -6.24
C ASP A 160 -7.37 -4.77 -7.25
N LYS A 161 -8.62 -5.19 -7.01
CA LYS A 161 -9.29 -6.22 -7.82
C LYS A 161 -9.48 -5.78 -9.27
N ASP A 162 -9.63 -4.49 -9.51
CA ASP A 162 -9.70 -3.87 -10.83
C ASP A 162 -8.39 -3.99 -11.63
N TYR A 163 -7.24 -4.04 -10.96
CA TYR A 163 -5.94 -4.28 -11.61
C TYR A 163 -5.61 -5.76 -11.84
N TYR A 164 -6.41 -6.69 -11.31
CA TYR A 164 -6.16 -8.12 -11.43
C TYR A 164 -5.91 -8.57 -12.89
N PRO A 165 -6.75 -8.18 -13.89
CA PRO A 165 -6.57 -8.60 -15.27
C PRO A 165 -5.33 -8.04 -15.96
N THR A 166 -4.77 -6.95 -15.44
CA THR A 166 -3.56 -6.30 -16.00
C THR A 166 -2.28 -7.08 -15.68
N LYS A 167 -2.32 -8.01 -14.73
CA LYS A 167 -1.16 -8.76 -14.19
C LYS A 167 -0.13 -7.88 -13.49
N SER A 168 -0.41 -6.59 -13.25
CA SER A 168 0.50 -5.68 -12.57
C SER A 168 0.73 -6.08 -11.10
N LEU A 169 1.86 -5.65 -10.54
CA LEU A 169 2.25 -5.86 -9.16
C LEU A 169 1.82 -4.67 -8.29
N THR A 170 1.75 -4.89 -6.97
CA THR A 170 1.32 -3.83 -6.05
C THR A 170 2.43 -2.80 -5.82
N CYS A 171 3.63 -3.24 -5.43
CA CYS A 171 4.68 -2.33 -4.93
C CYS A 171 6.06 -2.70 -5.46
N VAL A 172 7.00 -1.72 -5.42
CA VAL A 172 8.43 -1.95 -5.65
C VAL A 172 9.30 -1.03 -4.81
N GLN A 173 10.46 -1.52 -4.39
CA GLN A 173 11.55 -0.74 -3.79
C GLN A 173 12.68 -0.55 -4.80
N HIS A 174 12.87 0.68 -5.27
CA HIS A 174 13.77 1.00 -6.37
C HIS A 174 15.26 0.84 -6.01
N PRO A 175 16.04 0.04 -6.73
CA PRO A 175 17.50 0.10 -6.72
C PRO A 175 17.97 1.32 -7.52
N LEU A 176 17.69 2.52 -6.99
CA LEU A 176 17.86 3.79 -7.72
C LEU A 176 19.32 4.03 -8.13
N ASN A 177 20.31 3.55 -7.36
CA ASN A 177 21.73 3.62 -7.73
C ASN A 177 21.98 3.07 -9.14
N LYS A 178 21.41 1.90 -9.49
CA LYS A 178 21.55 1.31 -10.83
C LYS A 178 20.98 2.22 -11.93
N VAL A 179 19.83 2.83 -11.66
CA VAL A 179 19.17 3.78 -12.58
C VAL A 179 20.00 5.04 -12.78
N LEU A 180 20.58 5.58 -11.69
CA LEU A 180 21.38 6.79 -11.72
C LEU A 180 22.75 6.60 -12.42
N GLU A 181 23.33 5.41 -12.25
CA GLU A 181 24.66 5.08 -12.82
C GLU A 181 24.60 4.65 -14.28
N ASN A 182 23.56 3.93 -14.68
CA ASN A 182 23.45 3.33 -16.01
C ASN A 182 22.45 4.06 -16.91
N GLY A 183 21.59 4.92 -16.36
CA GLY A 183 20.39 5.38 -17.05
C GLY A 183 19.35 4.27 -17.12
N PHE A 184 18.26 4.49 -17.87
CA PHE A 184 17.21 3.50 -18.07
C PHE A 184 16.44 3.74 -19.37
N VAL A 185 15.78 2.68 -19.85
CA VAL A 185 14.91 2.72 -21.02
C VAL A 185 13.47 2.45 -20.56
N ALA A 186 12.52 3.27 -20.99
CA ALA A 186 11.11 3.21 -20.60
C ALA A 186 10.18 3.14 -21.83
N GLY A 187 10.44 2.24 -22.74
CA GLY A 187 9.62 2.00 -23.93
C GLY A 187 9.77 3.08 -25.01
N HIS A 188 9.45 4.32 -24.72
CA HIS A 188 9.51 5.42 -25.68
C HIS A 188 10.68 6.41 -25.48
N GLY A 189 11.40 6.27 -24.40
CA GLY A 189 12.47 7.18 -24.04
C GLY A 189 13.64 6.48 -23.38
N GLU A 190 14.78 7.13 -23.42
CA GLU A 190 16.02 6.67 -22.80
C GLU A 190 16.58 7.79 -21.92
N SER A 191 16.85 7.47 -20.66
CA SER A 191 17.51 8.37 -19.73
C SER A 191 18.99 8.07 -19.67
N ARG A 192 19.81 9.10 -19.73
CA ARG A 192 21.27 8.98 -19.58
C ARG A 192 21.66 8.86 -18.11
N PRO A 193 22.84 8.30 -17.80
CA PRO A 193 23.42 8.34 -16.46
C PRO A 193 23.49 9.77 -15.90
N ALA A 194 23.23 9.90 -14.60
CA ALA A 194 23.33 11.16 -13.90
C ALA A 194 24.79 11.62 -13.76
N LYS A 195 25.03 12.92 -13.89
CA LYS A 195 26.37 13.51 -13.72
C LYS A 195 26.44 14.50 -12.55
N ARG A 196 25.31 15.05 -12.12
CA ARG A 196 25.17 16.12 -11.14
C ARG A 196 24.00 15.82 -10.22
N ILE A 197 23.98 16.47 -9.08
CA ILE A 197 22.91 16.27 -8.10
C ILE A 197 21.52 16.64 -8.65
N GLU A 198 21.41 17.72 -9.43
CA GLU A 198 20.14 18.13 -10.02
C GLU A 198 19.61 17.07 -10.99
N THR A 199 20.51 16.53 -11.84
CA THR A 199 20.13 15.49 -12.80
C THR A 199 19.77 14.19 -12.08
N ALA A 200 20.49 13.83 -11.01
CA ALA A 200 20.18 12.64 -10.21
C ALA A 200 18.80 12.76 -9.56
N SER A 201 18.48 13.91 -8.99
CA SER A 201 17.18 14.22 -8.41
C SER A 201 16.03 14.12 -9.43
N VAL A 202 16.19 14.70 -10.61
CA VAL A 202 15.19 14.63 -11.69
C VAL A 202 15.01 13.19 -12.20
N ILE A 203 16.10 12.43 -12.39
CA ILE A 203 16.04 11.02 -12.82
C ILE A 203 15.31 10.18 -11.75
N ALA A 204 15.51 10.46 -10.47
CA ALA A 204 14.75 9.79 -9.41
C ALA A 204 13.24 10.02 -9.55
N CYS A 205 12.80 11.26 -9.80
CA CYS A 205 11.38 11.56 -10.08
C CYS A 205 10.89 10.79 -11.32
N ILE A 206 11.58 10.93 -12.45
CA ILE A 206 11.18 10.30 -13.72
C ILE A 206 11.09 8.77 -13.59
N SER A 207 12.04 8.14 -12.88
CA SER A 207 12.03 6.70 -12.63
C SER A 207 10.77 6.27 -11.88
N MET A 208 10.40 6.98 -10.81
CA MET A 208 9.20 6.67 -10.03
C MET A 208 7.91 6.95 -10.82
N GLU A 209 7.85 8.06 -11.55
CA GLU A 209 6.71 8.43 -12.38
C GLU A 209 6.49 7.43 -13.54
N THR A 210 7.57 6.97 -14.14
CA THR A 210 7.52 5.96 -15.22
C THR A 210 7.09 4.60 -14.67
N ALA A 211 7.69 4.12 -13.58
CA ALA A 211 7.36 2.84 -12.98
C ALA A 211 5.89 2.77 -12.50
N GLN A 212 5.28 3.92 -12.16
CA GLN A 212 3.87 3.96 -11.75
C GLN A 212 2.90 3.50 -12.85
N ASN A 213 3.28 3.57 -14.12
CA ASN A 213 2.47 3.06 -15.22
C ASN A 213 2.49 1.53 -15.33
N GLU A 214 3.44 0.88 -14.65
CA GLU A 214 3.66 -0.56 -14.70
C GLU A 214 3.18 -1.29 -13.45
N MET A 215 2.73 -0.54 -12.43
CA MET A 215 2.27 -1.06 -11.14
C MET A 215 1.11 -0.22 -10.60
N HIS A 216 0.39 -0.73 -9.61
CA HIS A 216 -0.81 -0.06 -9.13
C HIS A 216 -0.73 0.51 -7.70
N GLY A 217 0.26 0.10 -6.90
CA GLY A 217 0.41 0.54 -5.51
C GLY A 217 1.52 1.54 -5.29
N GLY A 218 2.17 1.45 -4.13
CA GLY A 218 3.21 2.38 -3.70
C GLY A 218 4.61 1.99 -4.17
N GLN A 219 5.48 2.97 -4.18
CA GLN A 219 6.89 2.83 -4.54
C GLN A 219 7.77 3.42 -3.44
N ALA A 220 8.97 2.87 -3.25
CA ALA A 220 9.92 3.45 -2.31
C ALA A 220 11.35 3.48 -2.88
N ILE A 221 12.12 4.46 -2.43
CA ILE A 221 13.57 4.48 -2.58
C ILE A 221 14.14 4.08 -1.20
N PRO A 222 14.80 2.92 -1.09
CA PRO A 222 15.18 2.34 0.22
C PRO A 222 16.41 2.97 0.88
N ALA A 223 17.23 3.73 0.12
CA ALA A 223 18.46 4.34 0.60
C ALA A 223 18.75 5.66 -0.15
N PHE A 224 17.84 6.61 0.01
CA PHE A 224 17.84 7.86 -0.77
C PHE A 224 19.12 8.68 -0.56
N ASP A 225 19.59 8.78 0.67
CA ASP A 225 20.83 9.44 1.07
C ASP A 225 22.07 8.80 0.41
N PHE A 226 22.24 7.49 0.53
CA PHE A 226 23.35 6.77 -0.09
C PHE A 226 23.35 6.87 -1.62
N TYR A 227 22.19 6.76 -2.24
CA TYR A 227 22.10 6.74 -3.71
C TYR A 227 22.41 8.10 -4.35
N LEU A 228 22.12 9.20 -3.65
CA LEU A 228 22.39 10.54 -4.14
C LEU A 228 23.76 11.09 -3.70
N ALA A 229 24.35 10.59 -2.64
CA ALA A 229 25.64 11.05 -2.11
C ALA A 229 26.77 11.14 -3.16
N PRO A 230 26.98 10.17 -4.07
CA PRO A 230 28.03 10.28 -5.10
C PRO A 230 27.87 11.50 -6.02
N PHE A 231 26.63 11.96 -6.21
CA PHE A 231 26.35 13.11 -7.09
C PHE A 231 26.58 14.46 -6.40
N VAL A 232 26.58 14.50 -5.07
CA VAL A 232 27.04 15.65 -4.30
C VAL A 232 28.54 15.85 -4.53
N ARG A 233 29.35 14.78 -4.41
CA ARG A 233 30.79 14.84 -4.68
C ARG A 233 31.10 15.26 -6.14
N LYS A 234 30.39 14.68 -7.12
CA LYS A 234 30.54 15.07 -8.54
C LYS A 234 30.21 16.56 -8.75
N SER A 235 29.16 17.05 -8.11
CA SER A 235 28.80 18.48 -8.20
C SER A 235 29.82 19.38 -7.51
N TYR A 236 30.39 18.96 -6.37
CA TYR A 236 31.48 19.67 -5.71
C TYR A 236 32.74 19.78 -6.59
N ILE A 237 33.16 18.69 -7.20
CA ILE A 237 34.31 18.69 -8.11
C ILE A 237 34.07 19.66 -9.29
N GLU A 238 32.84 19.70 -9.80
CA GLU A 238 32.48 20.66 -10.86
C GLU A 238 32.61 22.12 -10.37
N GLU A 239 32.14 22.43 -9.15
CA GLU A 239 32.29 23.78 -8.58
C GLU A 239 33.76 24.15 -8.35
N VAL A 240 34.60 23.19 -7.92
CA VAL A 240 36.06 23.43 -7.84
C VAL A 240 36.64 23.74 -9.21
N LYS A 241 36.23 23.01 -10.27
CA LYS A 241 36.67 23.29 -11.65
C LYS A 241 36.22 24.67 -12.14
N ASN A 242 35.03 25.09 -11.79
CA ASN A 242 34.50 26.42 -12.11
C ASN A 242 35.35 27.51 -11.46
N VAL A 243 35.70 27.36 -10.17
CA VAL A 243 36.57 28.29 -9.45
C VAL A 243 37.98 28.31 -10.06
N ALA A 244 38.55 27.14 -10.37
CA ALA A 244 39.85 27.02 -11.02
C ALA A 244 39.89 27.77 -12.36
N ALA A 245 38.87 27.61 -13.19
CA ALA A 245 38.73 28.30 -14.48
C ALA A 245 38.63 29.82 -14.34
N LEU A 246 37.92 30.31 -13.32
CA LEU A 246 37.75 31.74 -13.06
C LEU A 246 39.00 32.39 -12.47
N THR A 247 39.78 31.67 -11.68
CA THR A 247 40.97 32.20 -11.00
C THR A 247 42.26 31.92 -11.75
N GLY A 248 42.26 31.04 -12.75
CA GLY A 248 43.46 30.56 -13.43
C GLY A 248 44.37 29.72 -12.56
N SER A 249 43.87 29.19 -11.43
CA SER A 249 44.65 28.43 -10.46
C SER A 249 44.46 26.92 -10.64
N ASP A 250 45.51 26.13 -10.44
CA ASP A 250 45.35 24.68 -10.31
C ASP A 250 44.80 24.34 -8.92
N LEU A 251 43.58 23.82 -8.87
CA LEU A 251 42.86 23.40 -7.67
C LEU A 251 42.57 21.89 -7.68
N SER A 252 43.28 21.12 -8.48
CA SER A 252 43.04 19.65 -8.60
C SER A 252 43.24 18.90 -7.30
N SER A 253 44.09 19.41 -6.37
CA SER A 253 44.21 18.88 -4.99
C SER A 253 42.91 18.85 -4.20
N LEU A 254 41.93 19.69 -4.54
CA LEU A 254 40.63 19.76 -3.88
C LEU A 254 39.65 18.68 -4.33
N TYR A 255 39.89 17.99 -5.46
CA TYR A 255 38.92 16.99 -5.98
C TYR A 255 38.73 15.82 -4.98
N ASP A 256 39.83 15.36 -4.39
CA ASP A 256 39.86 14.28 -3.41
C ASP A 256 40.01 14.79 -1.96
N ALA A 257 39.85 16.10 -1.76
CA ALA A 257 39.98 16.71 -0.44
C ALA A 257 38.95 16.09 0.53
N GLU A 258 39.42 15.75 1.70
CA GLU A 258 38.55 15.32 2.80
C GLU A 258 37.62 16.49 3.21
N ILE A 259 36.35 16.22 3.29
CA ILE A 259 35.30 17.15 3.74
C ILE A 259 34.60 16.48 4.90
N ASP A 260 34.68 17.09 6.07
CA ASP A 260 34.00 16.56 7.26
C ASP A 260 32.48 16.71 7.16
N ASP A 261 32.02 17.88 6.67
CA ASP A 261 30.60 18.11 6.40
C ASP A 261 30.43 19.24 5.35
N PHE A 262 29.37 19.14 4.53
CA PHE A 262 29.00 20.19 3.58
C PHE A 262 28.13 21.24 4.28
N ILE A 263 28.76 22.25 4.87
CA ILE A 263 28.10 23.33 5.61
C ILE A 263 28.49 24.69 4.99
N GLU A 264 27.50 25.52 4.72
CA GLU A 264 27.72 26.88 4.25
C GLU A 264 28.42 27.70 5.36
N LYS A 265 29.51 28.41 4.97
CA LYS A 265 30.25 29.29 5.88
C LYS A 265 30.59 30.60 5.18
N PRO A 266 30.69 31.72 5.92
CA PRO A 266 31.19 32.97 5.39
C PRO A 266 32.61 32.83 4.82
N LEU A 267 32.93 33.59 3.77
CA LEU A 267 34.23 33.53 3.08
C LEU A 267 35.20 34.62 3.54
N ASP A 268 34.79 35.50 4.43
CA ASP A 268 35.48 36.79 4.71
C ASP A 268 36.89 36.62 5.25
N PHE A 269 37.13 35.58 6.03
CA PHE A 269 38.45 35.32 6.65
C PHE A 269 39.26 34.23 5.99
N LEU A 270 38.76 33.70 4.86
CA LEU A 270 39.41 32.62 4.12
C LEU A 270 40.17 33.20 2.92
N THR A 271 41.35 32.62 2.64
CA THR A 271 42.20 33.03 1.49
C THR A 271 42.65 31.80 0.71
N GLY A 272 43.11 32.05 -0.53
CA GLY A 272 43.71 31.02 -1.40
C GLY A 272 42.82 29.79 -1.55
N GLU A 273 43.44 28.62 -1.43
CA GLU A 273 42.78 27.31 -1.61
C GLU A 273 41.65 27.04 -0.60
N GLN A 274 41.78 27.51 0.65
CA GLN A 274 40.74 27.37 1.68
C GLN A 274 39.47 28.12 1.29
N ARG A 275 39.63 29.34 0.73
CA ARG A 275 38.50 30.12 0.23
C ARG A 275 37.85 29.46 -0.98
N ALA A 276 38.64 28.93 -1.88
CA ALA A 276 38.14 28.20 -3.05
C ALA A 276 37.37 26.93 -2.64
N LYS A 277 37.91 26.13 -1.72
CA LYS A 277 37.25 24.95 -1.14
C LYS A 277 35.92 25.31 -0.52
N GLN A 278 35.89 26.30 0.37
CA GLN A 278 34.65 26.71 1.06
C GLN A 278 33.63 27.30 0.08
N HIS A 279 34.08 28.07 -0.92
CA HIS A 279 33.18 28.57 -1.96
C HIS A 279 32.53 27.42 -2.75
N ALA A 280 33.31 26.41 -3.16
CA ALA A 280 32.78 25.23 -3.84
C ALA A 280 31.78 24.45 -2.94
N ILE A 281 32.05 24.33 -1.63
CA ILE A 281 31.13 23.74 -0.66
C ILE A 281 29.82 24.54 -0.62
N ASN A 282 29.88 25.85 -0.43
CA ASN A 282 28.69 26.72 -0.35
C ASN A 282 27.82 26.58 -1.62
N ARG A 283 28.47 26.59 -2.79
CA ARG A 283 27.76 26.40 -4.08
C ARG A 283 27.13 25.03 -4.19
N THR A 284 27.83 23.99 -3.75
CA THR A 284 27.32 22.62 -3.74
C THR A 284 26.11 22.47 -2.81
N VAL A 285 26.15 23.01 -1.61
CA VAL A 285 25.02 23.00 -0.67
C VAL A 285 23.79 23.66 -1.28
N SER A 286 23.97 24.85 -1.88
CA SER A 286 22.88 25.56 -2.58
C SER A 286 22.27 24.72 -3.71
N ARG A 287 23.10 24.01 -4.49
CA ARG A 287 22.64 23.10 -5.56
C ARG A 287 21.89 21.88 -5.01
N VAL A 288 22.37 21.28 -3.93
CA VAL A 288 21.70 20.16 -3.25
C VAL A 288 20.34 20.62 -2.73
N HIS A 289 20.27 21.79 -2.09
CA HIS A 289 19.01 22.36 -1.60
C HIS A 289 17.99 22.50 -2.73
N GLN A 290 18.38 23.14 -3.84
CA GLN A 290 17.49 23.30 -5.02
C GLN A 290 17.07 21.94 -5.62
N ALA A 291 17.96 20.94 -5.62
CA ALA A 291 17.64 19.61 -6.10
C ALA A 291 16.61 18.91 -5.20
N MET A 292 16.73 19.05 -3.86
CA MET A 292 15.77 18.46 -2.90
C MET A 292 14.43 19.18 -2.94
N GLU A 293 14.43 20.51 -3.04
CA GLU A 293 13.21 21.29 -3.24
C GLU A 293 12.47 20.87 -4.50
N ALA A 294 13.18 20.78 -5.63
CA ALA A 294 12.63 20.35 -6.91
C ALA A 294 12.08 18.92 -6.85
N PHE A 295 12.77 18.01 -6.16
CA PHE A 295 12.30 16.63 -5.96
C PHE A 295 10.94 16.60 -5.24
N ILE A 296 10.83 17.31 -4.12
CA ILE A 296 9.58 17.37 -3.34
C ILE A 296 8.46 18.01 -4.18
N HIS A 297 8.73 19.10 -4.87
CA HIS A 297 7.74 19.77 -5.73
C HIS A 297 7.24 18.84 -6.85
N ASN A 298 8.13 18.16 -7.56
CA ASN A 298 7.76 17.24 -8.64
C ASN A 298 6.88 16.10 -8.12
N MET A 299 7.25 15.46 -7.01
CA MET A 299 6.49 14.35 -6.43
C MET A 299 5.11 14.76 -5.92
N ASN A 300 4.82 16.04 -5.73
CA ASN A 300 3.50 16.56 -5.33
C ASN A 300 2.70 17.17 -6.48
N THR A 301 3.31 17.39 -7.65
CA THR A 301 2.68 18.14 -8.74
C THR A 301 2.41 17.28 -9.96
N ILE A 302 3.26 16.30 -10.26
CA ILE A 302 3.12 15.47 -11.47
C ILE A 302 2.19 14.29 -11.22
N HIS A 303 1.06 14.28 -11.93
CA HIS A 303 0.02 13.27 -11.82
C HIS A 303 0.22 12.15 -12.85
N SER A 304 1.23 11.31 -12.65
CA SER A 304 1.54 10.17 -13.55
C SER A 304 0.79 8.89 -13.19
N ARG A 305 0.20 8.81 -11.99
CA ARG A 305 -0.60 7.66 -11.55
C ARG A 305 -2.03 7.75 -12.08
N GLY A 306 -2.59 6.61 -12.49
CA GLY A 306 -3.96 6.52 -12.98
C GLY A 306 -5.00 7.19 -12.07
N GLY A 307 -6.02 7.81 -12.67
CA GLY A 307 -7.04 8.52 -11.91
C GLY A 307 -6.67 9.93 -11.45
N ASN A 308 -5.73 10.57 -12.12
CA ASN A 308 -5.22 11.91 -11.78
C ASN A 308 -4.62 11.98 -10.36
N GLN A 309 -3.81 10.99 -10.03
CA GLN A 309 -3.10 10.91 -8.76
C GLN A 309 -1.61 11.22 -8.95
N VAL A 310 -0.99 11.80 -7.93
CA VAL A 310 0.48 11.83 -7.83
C VAL A 310 0.99 10.41 -7.51
N VAL A 311 2.27 10.16 -7.77
CA VAL A 311 2.91 8.88 -7.44
C VAL A 311 2.82 8.63 -5.94
N PHE A 312 2.33 7.45 -5.55
CA PHE A 312 2.35 7.04 -4.14
C PHE A 312 3.77 6.62 -3.75
N SER A 313 4.57 7.62 -3.41
CA SER A 313 6.01 7.53 -3.25
C SER A 313 6.46 7.57 -1.79
N SER A 314 7.55 6.88 -1.49
CA SER A 314 8.24 6.92 -0.19
C SER A 314 9.74 7.01 -0.40
N ILE A 315 10.45 7.60 0.56
CA ILE A 315 11.91 7.61 0.62
C ILE A 315 12.37 7.25 2.03
N ASN A 316 13.38 6.38 2.11
CA ASN A 316 14.01 5.97 3.36
C ASN A 316 15.43 6.53 3.40
N TYR A 317 15.83 7.14 4.51
CA TYR A 317 17.12 7.78 4.69
C TYR A 317 17.48 7.94 6.18
N GLY A 318 18.66 8.45 6.46
CA GLY A 318 19.11 8.79 7.83
C GLY A 318 20.35 8.03 8.29
N THR A 319 20.78 6.99 7.57
CA THR A 319 21.91 6.14 7.97
C THR A 319 23.22 6.41 7.22
N ASP A 320 23.23 7.20 6.14
CA ASP A 320 24.47 7.61 5.51
C ASP A 320 25.20 8.66 6.38
N THR A 321 26.39 8.31 6.85
CA THR A 321 27.25 9.14 7.74
C THR A 321 28.34 9.88 6.98
N SER A 322 28.44 9.70 5.64
CA SER A 322 29.34 10.47 4.80
C SER A 322 28.97 11.96 4.78
N ALA A 323 29.91 12.82 4.49
CA ALA A 323 29.64 14.26 4.38
C ALA A 323 28.59 14.56 3.29
N GLU A 324 28.65 13.82 2.20
CA GLU A 324 27.73 13.91 1.08
C GLU A 324 26.31 13.46 1.44
N GLY A 325 26.17 12.28 2.09
CA GLY A 325 24.89 11.75 2.52
C GLY A 325 24.24 12.64 3.59
N ARG A 326 25.02 13.15 4.54
CA ARG A 326 24.56 14.13 5.54
C ARG A 326 24.06 15.42 4.88
N CYS A 327 24.72 15.87 3.81
CA CYS A 327 24.25 17.03 3.03
C CYS A 327 22.88 16.76 2.40
N ILE A 328 22.68 15.60 1.77
CA ILE A 328 21.37 15.19 1.23
C ILE A 328 20.31 15.20 2.32
N ILE A 329 20.58 14.54 3.45
CA ILE A 329 19.63 14.45 4.58
C ILE A 329 19.25 15.85 5.09
N ARG A 330 20.24 16.71 5.30
CA ARG A 330 20.04 18.07 5.84
C ARG A 330 19.19 18.92 4.90
N GLU A 331 19.53 18.95 3.61
CA GLU A 331 18.83 19.79 2.65
C GLU A 331 17.44 19.25 2.28
N LEU A 332 17.25 17.93 2.34
CA LEU A 332 15.93 17.30 2.24
C LEU A 332 15.03 17.70 3.42
N LEU A 333 15.54 17.60 4.64
CA LEU A 333 14.82 18.00 5.85
C LEU A 333 14.52 19.50 5.82
N ARG A 334 15.46 20.34 5.35
CA ARG A 334 15.28 21.79 5.20
C ARG A 334 14.16 22.10 4.21
N SER A 335 14.21 21.53 3.01
CA SER A 335 13.17 21.72 1.98
C SER A 335 11.80 21.24 2.46
N THR A 336 11.75 20.15 3.22
CA THR A 336 10.51 19.64 3.83
C THR A 336 9.98 20.60 4.87
N TYR A 337 10.84 21.16 5.74
CA TYR A 337 10.46 22.12 6.77
C TYR A 337 9.91 23.42 6.17
N GLU A 338 10.53 23.91 5.11
CA GLU A 338 10.10 25.09 4.35
C GLU A 338 8.76 24.85 3.65
N GLY A 339 8.52 23.63 3.15
CA GLY A 339 7.28 23.21 2.51
C GLY A 339 7.22 23.57 1.02
N VAL A 340 6.11 23.20 0.35
CA VAL A 340 5.89 23.44 -1.07
C VAL A 340 5.06 24.71 -1.30
N GLY A 341 5.27 25.38 -2.45
CA GLY A 341 4.58 26.61 -2.80
C GLY A 341 4.79 27.69 -1.73
N ASN A 342 3.70 28.19 -1.14
CA ASN A 342 3.75 29.20 -0.08
C ASN A 342 3.94 28.60 1.33
N GLY A 343 4.63 27.45 1.46
CA GLY A 343 4.90 26.79 2.72
C GLY A 343 3.85 25.72 3.11
N SER A 344 3.11 25.18 2.16
CA SER A 344 2.21 24.03 2.39
C SER A 344 3.01 22.77 2.70
N THR A 345 2.45 21.88 3.52
CA THR A 345 3.07 20.59 3.77
C THR A 345 2.99 19.70 2.53
N ALA A 346 4.12 19.14 2.13
CA ALA A 346 4.18 18.15 1.06
C ALA A 346 3.49 16.85 1.52
N ILE A 347 2.64 16.27 0.67
CA ILE A 347 1.97 14.99 0.94
C ILE A 347 2.89 13.83 0.57
N PHE A 348 3.62 13.95 -0.53
CA PHE A 348 4.59 12.98 -1.03
C PHE A 348 5.96 13.63 -1.28
N PRO A 349 7.03 12.82 -1.24
CA PRO A 349 7.06 11.42 -0.81
C PRO A 349 6.82 11.27 0.70
N ILE A 350 6.28 10.13 1.11
CA ILE A 350 6.29 9.74 2.52
C ILE A 350 7.75 9.56 2.93
N GLN A 351 8.22 10.40 3.84
CA GLN A 351 9.61 10.37 4.31
C GLN A 351 9.74 9.47 5.52
N ILE A 352 10.78 8.65 5.56
CA ILE A 352 11.00 7.63 6.58
C ILE A 352 12.44 7.73 7.07
N TRP A 353 12.61 8.14 8.32
CA TRP A 353 13.87 8.17 9.01
C TRP A 353 14.24 6.75 9.48
N LYS A 354 15.42 6.29 9.11
CA LYS A 354 16.00 5.04 9.59
C LYS A 354 16.69 5.28 10.93
N LYS A 355 16.05 4.85 12.02
CA LYS A 355 16.58 4.93 13.37
C LYS A 355 17.53 3.76 13.61
N LYS A 356 18.80 4.04 13.90
CA LYS A 356 19.84 3.04 14.20
C LYS A 356 20.78 3.52 15.31
N ARG A 357 20.91 2.74 16.39
CA ARG A 357 21.88 3.00 17.45
C ARG A 357 23.30 2.92 16.89
N GLY A 358 24.16 3.83 17.32
CA GLY A 358 25.54 3.96 16.84
C GLY A 358 25.68 4.67 15.50
N VAL A 359 24.57 5.14 14.90
CA VAL A 359 24.55 5.81 13.58
C VAL A 359 23.72 7.07 13.59
N SER A 360 22.43 6.98 13.98
CA SER A 360 21.45 8.02 13.69
C SER A 360 20.40 8.24 14.80
N TYR A 361 20.71 7.92 16.05
CA TYR A 361 19.71 7.97 17.12
C TYR A 361 20.24 8.45 18.48
N LEU A 362 21.36 7.90 18.99
CA LEU A 362 21.87 8.21 20.32
C LEU A 362 22.76 9.48 20.34
N PRO A 363 22.80 10.20 21.47
CA PRO A 363 23.79 11.26 21.65
C PRO A 363 25.20 10.73 21.37
N GLY A 364 25.94 11.43 20.49
CA GLY A 364 27.26 11.00 20.03
C GLY A 364 27.27 10.22 18.71
N ASP A 365 26.14 9.75 18.24
CA ASP A 365 26.04 9.19 16.88
C ASP A 365 26.29 10.27 15.81
N ARG A 366 26.93 9.89 14.70
CA ARG A 366 27.34 10.85 13.65
C ARG A 366 26.15 11.65 13.08
N ASN A 367 24.96 11.05 12.99
CA ASN A 367 23.76 11.68 12.49
C ASN A 367 22.76 12.08 13.59
N TYR A 368 23.19 12.19 14.85
CA TYR A 368 22.30 12.58 15.94
C TYR A 368 21.73 14.00 15.78
N ASP A 369 22.54 14.95 15.33
CA ASP A 369 22.10 16.31 15.02
C ASP A 369 21.01 16.36 13.95
N LEU A 370 21.14 15.51 12.92
CA LEU A 370 20.15 15.36 11.85
C LEU A 370 18.88 14.63 12.35
N TYR A 371 19.01 13.69 13.29
CA TYR A 371 17.87 13.08 13.98
C TYR A 371 17.06 14.11 14.77
N GLN A 372 17.74 14.97 15.53
CA GLN A 372 17.07 16.05 16.24
C GLN A 372 16.35 16.99 15.26
N TYR A 373 16.98 17.29 14.14
CA TYR A 373 16.35 18.07 13.07
C TYR A 373 15.15 17.35 12.46
N ALA A 374 15.24 16.03 12.23
CA ALA A 374 14.12 15.23 11.76
C ALA A 374 12.92 15.28 12.72
N CYS A 375 13.15 15.18 14.04
CA CYS A 375 12.08 15.36 15.04
C CYS A 375 11.43 16.75 14.95
N LYS A 376 12.23 17.82 14.77
CA LYS A 376 11.72 19.19 14.57
C LYS A 376 10.89 19.31 13.29
N VAL A 377 11.31 18.68 12.21
CA VAL A 377 10.56 18.68 10.94
C VAL A 377 9.24 17.92 11.10
N THR A 378 9.26 16.72 11.73
CA THR A 378 8.05 15.94 12.02
C THR A 378 7.04 16.72 12.84
N ALA A 379 7.51 17.45 13.87
CA ALA A 379 6.67 18.28 14.73
C ALA A 379 5.90 19.37 13.96
N ARG A 380 6.39 19.80 12.80
CA ARG A 380 5.75 20.81 11.95
C ARG A 380 5.04 20.21 10.73
N ARG A 381 5.63 19.16 10.13
CA ARG A 381 5.25 18.66 8.79
C ARG A 381 4.75 17.22 8.78
N PHE A 382 4.60 16.57 9.94
CA PHE A 382 4.19 15.16 10.09
C PHE A 382 5.20 14.13 9.54
N PHE A 383 6.19 14.54 8.81
CA PHE A 383 7.28 13.73 8.28
C PHE A 383 8.63 14.23 8.79
N PRO A 384 9.63 13.32 8.88
CA PRO A 384 9.57 11.89 8.56
C PRO A 384 8.80 11.05 9.60
N ASN A 385 8.30 9.88 9.16
CA ASN A 385 8.00 8.76 10.04
C ASN A 385 9.30 8.07 10.45
N PHE A 386 9.26 7.10 11.38
CA PHE A 386 10.47 6.45 11.89
C PHE A 386 10.39 4.93 11.74
N VAL A 387 11.43 4.32 11.14
CA VAL A 387 11.61 2.87 11.10
C VAL A 387 12.77 2.46 12.01
N ASN A 388 12.54 1.45 12.85
CA ASN A 388 13.49 0.97 13.83
C ASN A 388 14.34 -0.16 13.27
N LEU A 389 15.57 0.13 12.88
CA LEU A 389 16.52 -0.88 12.41
C LEU A 389 17.04 -1.79 13.55
N ASP A 390 16.88 -1.36 14.81
CA ASP A 390 17.30 -2.12 15.97
C ASP A 390 16.21 -3.08 16.47
N ALA A 391 14.98 -2.99 15.97
CA ALA A 391 13.96 -3.98 16.27
C ALA A 391 14.44 -5.38 15.86
N THR A 392 14.25 -6.38 16.72
CA THR A 392 14.86 -7.72 16.57
C THR A 392 14.55 -8.37 15.21
N PHE A 393 13.35 -8.17 14.69
CA PHE A 393 12.91 -8.69 13.40
C PHE A 393 13.32 -7.83 12.19
N ASN A 394 13.92 -6.64 12.42
CA ASN A 394 14.45 -5.76 11.37
C ASN A 394 15.99 -5.88 11.21
N GLN A 395 16.64 -6.61 12.09
CA GLN A 395 18.10 -6.79 12.03
C GLN A 395 18.49 -7.74 10.89
N HIS A 396 19.71 -7.52 10.39
CA HIS A 396 20.35 -8.37 9.40
C HIS A 396 21.75 -8.77 9.90
N GLU A 397 22.09 -10.05 9.79
CA GLU A 397 23.34 -10.62 10.30
C GLU A 397 24.59 -10.08 9.60
N LEU A 398 24.47 -9.62 8.36
CA LEU A 398 25.58 -9.06 7.57
C LEU A 398 25.75 -7.54 7.75
N TRP A 399 24.80 -6.88 8.45
CA TRP A 399 24.92 -5.44 8.64
C TRP A 399 26.13 -5.05 9.49
N ARG A 400 26.94 -4.10 9.03
CA ARG A 400 28.09 -3.53 9.74
C ARG A 400 28.09 -2.02 9.58
N ALA A 401 28.45 -1.29 10.64
CA ALA A 401 28.43 0.17 10.66
C ALA A 401 29.49 0.81 9.72
N ASP A 402 30.59 0.13 9.49
CA ASP A 402 31.71 0.54 8.64
C ASP A 402 31.59 0.09 7.18
N ASP A 403 30.58 -0.71 6.84
CA ASP A 403 30.32 -1.11 5.45
C ASP A 403 29.68 0.05 4.68
N PRO A 404 30.33 0.57 3.62
CA PRO A 404 29.75 1.64 2.79
C PRO A 404 28.47 1.22 2.05
N GLU A 405 28.25 -0.09 1.88
CA GLU A 405 27.06 -0.65 1.23
C GLU A 405 26.06 -1.26 2.24
N ARG A 406 26.17 -0.93 3.53
CA ARG A 406 25.30 -1.45 4.59
C ARG A 406 23.81 -1.25 4.34
N TYR A 407 23.44 -0.28 3.48
CA TYR A 407 22.07 -0.04 3.08
C TYR A 407 21.42 -1.27 2.41
N ASN A 408 22.19 -2.19 1.82
CA ASN A 408 21.69 -3.46 1.27
C ASN A 408 21.10 -4.38 2.34
N TYR A 409 21.51 -4.21 3.58
CA TYR A 409 21.12 -5.01 4.75
C TYR A 409 20.16 -4.28 5.68
N GLU A 410 19.67 -3.12 5.28
CA GLU A 410 18.74 -2.31 6.05
C GLU A 410 17.31 -2.50 5.55
N ILE A 411 16.39 -2.68 6.50
CA ILE A 411 14.97 -2.66 6.17
C ILE A 411 14.58 -1.29 5.61
N ALA A 412 13.67 -1.29 4.63
CA ALA A 412 13.01 -0.09 4.16
C ALA A 412 11.49 -0.35 4.07
N THR A 413 10.72 0.69 4.38
CA THR A 413 9.26 0.62 4.39
C THR A 413 8.70 1.36 3.17
N MET A 414 7.59 0.85 2.64
CA MET A 414 6.87 1.48 1.53
C MET A 414 5.50 1.98 1.98
N GLY A 415 5.12 3.14 1.47
CA GLY A 415 3.81 3.71 1.70
C GLY A 415 3.51 3.88 3.18
N CYS A 416 2.28 3.52 3.55
CA CYS A 416 1.84 3.71 4.93
C CYS A 416 2.41 2.67 5.90
N ARG A 417 2.74 1.44 5.49
CA ARG A 417 3.26 0.39 6.39
C ARG A 417 3.87 -0.85 5.74
N THR A 418 3.86 -0.99 4.43
CA THR A 418 4.30 -2.22 3.76
C THR A 418 5.78 -2.49 4.02
N ARG A 419 6.08 -3.71 4.44
CA ARG A 419 7.42 -4.21 4.75
C ARG A 419 7.73 -5.41 3.86
N VAL A 420 8.87 -5.39 3.17
CA VAL A 420 9.39 -6.50 2.36
C VAL A 420 10.85 -6.65 2.72
N PHE A 421 11.23 -7.77 3.34
CA PHE A 421 12.60 -7.99 3.79
C PHE A 421 13.02 -9.46 3.71
N GLU A 422 12.35 -10.35 4.44
CA GLU A 422 12.59 -11.79 4.39
C GLU A 422 12.33 -12.33 2.97
N ASN A 423 13.16 -13.28 2.52
CA ASN A 423 13.06 -13.87 1.19
C ASN A 423 13.50 -15.32 1.20
N ARG A 424 12.65 -16.21 0.73
CA ARG A 424 12.92 -17.65 0.59
C ARG A 424 13.62 -17.98 -0.74
N PHE A 425 13.57 -17.06 -1.71
CA PHE A 425 13.99 -17.31 -3.11
C PHE A 425 15.12 -16.38 -3.56
N GLY A 426 15.76 -15.70 -2.64
CA GLY A 426 16.85 -14.77 -2.92
C GLY A 426 17.40 -14.13 -1.65
N PRO A 427 18.18 -13.06 -1.76
CA PRO A 427 18.77 -12.40 -0.60
C PRO A 427 17.69 -11.76 0.29
N LYS A 428 17.94 -11.76 1.60
CA LYS A 428 17.17 -10.99 2.58
C LYS A 428 17.47 -9.52 2.37
N THR A 429 16.62 -8.81 1.68
CA THR A 429 16.75 -7.38 1.38
C THR A 429 15.40 -6.76 1.02
N SER A 430 15.28 -5.46 1.17
CA SER A 430 14.14 -4.70 0.64
C SER A 430 14.34 -4.31 -0.82
N ILE A 431 15.58 -4.14 -1.27
CA ILE A 431 15.95 -3.52 -2.54
C ILE A 431 15.57 -4.42 -3.73
N GLY A 432 14.96 -3.83 -4.77
CA GLY A 432 14.56 -4.54 -6.00
C GLY A 432 13.44 -5.56 -5.78
N ARG A 433 12.64 -5.40 -4.74
CA ARG A 433 11.53 -6.30 -4.37
C ARG A 433 10.29 -5.50 -4.01
N GLY A 434 9.17 -6.17 -3.92
CA GLY A 434 7.90 -5.55 -3.54
C GLY A 434 6.82 -6.57 -3.19
N ASN A 435 5.64 -6.05 -2.86
CA ASN A 435 4.45 -6.86 -2.67
C ASN A 435 3.81 -7.13 -4.06
N ILE A 436 3.50 -8.37 -4.34
CA ILE A 436 2.85 -8.80 -5.59
C ILE A 436 1.35 -8.52 -5.52
N SER A 437 0.72 -8.97 -4.45
CA SER A 437 -0.70 -8.76 -4.16
C SER A 437 -1.00 -9.05 -2.69
N PHE A 438 -2.14 -8.55 -2.21
CA PHE A 438 -2.61 -8.85 -0.86
C PHE A 438 -4.14 -8.91 -0.81
N SER A 439 -4.64 -9.65 0.17
CA SER A 439 -6.06 -9.80 0.45
C SER A 439 -6.33 -9.79 1.94
N THR A 440 -7.48 -9.27 2.34
CA THR A 440 -7.80 -9.01 3.77
C THR A 440 -8.99 -9.83 4.23
N ILE A 441 -8.84 -10.48 5.37
CA ILE A 441 -9.88 -11.26 6.05
C ILE A 441 -10.66 -10.35 7.00
N ASN A 442 -11.99 -10.45 6.96
CA ASN A 442 -12.88 -9.86 7.94
C ASN A 442 -13.00 -10.79 9.16
N ILE A 443 -12.07 -10.68 10.10
CA ILE A 443 -12.08 -11.53 11.29
C ILE A 443 -13.24 -11.21 12.24
N VAL A 444 -13.81 -10.00 12.15
CA VAL A 444 -14.99 -9.60 12.95
C VAL A 444 -16.20 -10.42 12.56
N ARG A 445 -16.46 -10.59 11.27
CA ARG A 445 -17.56 -11.43 10.78
C ARG A 445 -17.46 -12.86 11.31
N LEU A 446 -16.27 -13.45 11.26
CA LEU A 446 -16.04 -14.80 11.79
C LEU A 446 -16.37 -14.90 13.27
N ALA A 447 -16.03 -13.86 14.05
CA ALA A 447 -16.33 -13.79 15.47
C ALA A 447 -17.85 -13.62 15.75
N ILE A 448 -18.52 -12.73 14.99
CA ILE A 448 -19.99 -12.52 15.10
C ILE A 448 -20.74 -13.83 14.88
N GLU A 449 -20.35 -14.62 13.88
CA GLU A 449 -20.95 -15.91 13.58
C GLU A 449 -20.76 -16.96 14.68
N CYS A 450 -19.84 -16.72 15.62
CA CYS A 450 -19.60 -17.58 16.79
C CYS A 450 -20.32 -17.12 18.06
N MET A 451 -20.88 -15.90 18.10
CA MET A 451 -21.50 -15.32 19.31
C MET A 451 -22.65 -16.16 19.88
N GLY A 452 -23.34 -16.94 19.04
CA GLY A 452 -24.42 -17.82 19.46
C GLY A 452 -23.99 -19.00 20.36
N VAL A 453 -22.69 -19.32 20.38
CA VAL A 453 -22.12 -20.40 21.18
C VAL A 453 -21.89 -19.93 22.61
N LYS A 454 -22.62 -20.51 23.57
CA LYS A 454 -22.60 -20.05 24.99
C LYS A 454 -21.30 -20.39 25.71
N ASN A 455 -20.76 -21.59 25.49
CA ASN A 455 -19.49 -21.99 26.07
C ASN A 455 -18.34 -21.21 25.41
N LYS A 456 -17.49 -20.59 26.23
CA LYS A 456 -16.39 -19.76 25.75
C LYS A 456 -15.37 -20.57 24.96
N GLU A 457 -14.94 -21.72 25.47
CA GLU A 457 -13.95 -22.58 24.84
C GLU A 457 -14.47 -23.12 23.51
N ASP A 458 -15.71 -23.58 23.43
CA ASP A 458 -16.33 -24.03 22.18
C ASP A 458 -16.45 -22.89 21.16
N ARG A 459 -16.75 -21.67 21.63
CA ARG A 459 -16.83 -20.47 20.81
C ARG A 459 -15.48 -20.12 20.21
N GLU A 460 -14.41 -20.12 21.01
CA GLU A 460 -13.05 -19.89 20.54
C GLU A 460 -12.60 -20.98 19.56
N ASN A 461 -12.86 -22.25 19.86
CA ASN A 461 -12.54 -23.35 18.98
C ASN A 461 -13.26 -23.24 17.63
N LEU A 462 -14.55 -22.90 17.63
CA LEU A 462 -15.31 -22.66 16.39
C LEU A 462 -14.73 -21.49 15.60
N PHE A 463 -14.34 -20.41 16.29
CA PHE A 463 -13.70 -19.26 15.65
C PHE A 463 -12.40 -19.67 14.94
N PHE A 464 -11.51 -20.43 15.57
CA PHE A 464 -10.27 -20.91 14.96
C PHE A 464 -10.53 -21.83 13.74
N VAL A 465 -11.56 -22.68 13.79
CA VAL A 465 -11.96 -23.49 12.62
C VAL A 465 -12.39 -22.60 11.45
N LYS A 466 -13.17 -21.55 11.71
CA LYS A 466 -13.59 -20.59 10.68
C LYS A 466 -12.41 -19.75 10.16
N LEU A 467 -11.54 -19.33 11.06
CA LEU A 467 -10.33 -18.58 10.70
C LEU A 467 -9.40 -19.40 9.81
N ASP A 468 -9.19 -20.67 10.14
CA ASP A 468 -8.37 -21.57 9.34
C ASP A 468 -8.90 -21.70 7.90
N LYS A 469 -10.21 -21.92 7.76
CA LYS A 469 -10.86 -21.97 6.44
C LYS A 469 -10.72 -20.65 5.68
N ALA A 470 -10.88 -19.50 6.34
CA ALA A 470 -10.71 -18.19 5.71
C ALA A 470 -9.26 -17.97 5.25
N LEU A 471 -8.28 -18.40 6.05
CA LEU A 471 -6.86 -18.35 5.70
C LEU A 471 -6.53 -19.23 4.50
N GLU A 472 -7.06 -20.46 4.43
CA GLU A 472 -6.87 -21.37 3.28
C GLU A 472 -7.44 -20.75 1.99
N VAL A 473 -8.66 -20.23 2.02
CA VAL A 473 -9.28 -19.58 0.85
C VAL A 473 -8.49 -18.34 0.43
N THR A 474 -7.98 -17.56 1.39
CA THR A 474 -7.17 -16.38 1.11
C THR A 474 -5.83 -16.75 0.46
N ALA A 475 -5.14 -17.74 1.02
CA ALA A 475 -3.87 -18.21 0.47
C ALA A 475 -4.05 -18.81 -0.95
N LYS A 476 -5.12 -19.59 -1.16
CA LYS A 476 -5.50 -20.10 -2.48
C LYS A 476 -5.77 -18.98 -3.48
N GLN A 477 -6.52 -17.94 -3.09
CA GLN A 477 -6.80 -16.78 -3.94
C GLN A 477 -5.52 -16.06 -4.36
N LEU A 478 -4.60 -15.82 -3.42
CA LEU A 478 -3.31 -15.21 -3.70
C LEU A 478 -2.45 -16.08 -4.61
N HIS A 479 -2.46 -17.40 -4.41
CA HIS A 479 -1.79 -18.34 -5.31
C HIS A 479 -2.40 -18.33 -6.73
N GLU A 480 -3.73 -18.35 -6.86
CA GLU A 480 -4.40 -18.27 -8.16
C GLU A 480 -4.05 -16.97 -8.91
N ARG A 481 -4.03 -15.84 -8.18
CA ARG A 481 -3.60 -14.56 -8.75
C ARG A 481 -2.13 -14.57 -9.16
N PHE A 482 -1.25 -15.14 -8.34
CA PHE A 482 0.17 -15.30 -8.66
C PHE A 482 0.37 -16.16 -9.92
N GLN A 483 -0.33 -17.31 -10.06
CA GLN A 483 -0.27 -18.15 -11.25
C GLN A 483 -0.71 -17.40 -12.51
N PHE A 484 -1.64 -16.47 -12.38
CA PHE A 484 -2.04 -15.60 -13.47
C PHE A 484 -1.00 -14.52 -13.78
N GLN A 485 -0.45 -13.86 -12.75
CA GLN A 485 0.53 -12.78 -12.89
C GLN A 485 1.86 -13.27 -13.48
N LYS A 486 2.36 -14.45 -13.10
CA LYS A 486 3.64 -14.99 -13.60
C LYS A 486 3.68 -15.20 -15.12
N THR A 487 2.52 -15.28 -15.77
CA THR A 487 2.42 -15.38 -17.24
C THR A 487 2.56 -14.05 -17.97
N ALA A 488 2.79 -12.95 -17.25
CA ALA A 488 3.08 -11.66 -17.86
C ALA A 488 4.46 -11.68 -18.53
N MET A 489 4.62 -10.90 -19.60
CA MET A 489 5.89 -10.77 -20.31
C MET A 489 6.65 -9.53 -19.84
N VAL A 490 7.97 -9.61 -19.85
CA VAL A 490 8.86 -8.48 -19.47
C VAL A 490 8.52 -7.21 -20.24
N LYS A 491 8.20 -7.29 -21.52
CA LYS A 491 7.79 -6.14 -22.35
C LYS A 491 6.54 -5.39 -21.87
N GLN A 492 5.76 -5.99 -20.98
CA GLN A 492 4.62 -5.32 -20.33
C GLN A 492 5.07 -4.41 -19.17
N PHE A 493 6.32 -4.58 -18.72
CA PHE A 493 6.95 -3.88 -17.61
C PHE A 493 8.37 -3.46 -17.98
N PRO A 494 8.53 -2.54 -18.97
CA PRO A 494 9.83 -2.23 -19.57
C PRO A 494 10.83 -1.59 -18.60
N LEU A 495 10.38 -0.96 -17.52
CA LEU A 495 11.24 -0.48 -16.46
C LEU A 495 11.28 -1.45 -15.27
N LEU A 496 10.11 -1.81 -14.73
CA LEU A 496 10.00 -2.61 -13.51
C LEU A 496 10.69 -3.97 -13.65
N MET A 497 10.35 -4.74 -14.68
CA MET A 497 10.85 -6.11 -14.87
C MET A 497 12.10 -6.19 -15.74
N ALA A 498 12.50 -5.12 -16.39
CA ALA A 498 13.75 -5.10 -17.12
C ALA A 498 14.92 -4.56 -16.29
N GLN A 499 14.67 -3.71 -15.29
CA GLN A 499 15.75 -2.94 -14.64
C GLN A 499 15.65 -2.84 -13.12
N LEU A 500 14.43 -2.81 -12.55
CA LEU A 500 14.24 -2.54 -11.13
C LEU A 500 14.11 -3.81 -10.28
N TRP A 501 13.46 -4.85 -10.81
CA TRP A 501 13.19 -6.07 -10.04
C TRP A 501 14.42 -6.97 -9.96
N ASN A 502 14.66 -7.57 -8.79
CA ASN A 502 15.82 -8.45 -8.58
C ASN A 502 15.78 -9.67 -9.50
N GLY A 503 16.91 -9.89 -10.22
CA GLY A 503 17.07 -10.98 -11.17
C GLY A 503 16.45 -10.73 -12.55
N ALA A 504 15.69 -9.65 -12.73
CA ALA A 504 14.99 -9.39 -13.99
C ALA A 504 15.91 -8.89 -15.12
N SER A 505 17.10 -8.34 -14.81
CA SER A 505 18.06 -7.83 -15.80
C SER A 505 18.57 -8.89 -16.81
N GLU A 506 18.42 -10.17 -16.52
CA GLU A 506 18.82 -11.27 -17.40
C GLU A 506 17.70 -11.70 -18.35
N LEU A 507 16.47 -11.22 -18.13
CA LEU A 507 15.31 -11.56 -18.94
C LEU A 507 15.22 -10.74 -20.22
N LYS A 508 14.72 -11.39 -21.26
CA LYS A 508 14.45 -10.74 -22.56
C LYS A 508 13.01 -10.24 -22.63
N PRO A 509 12.68 -9.27 -23.47
CA PRO A 509 11.36 -8.67 -23.55
C PRO A 509 10.18 -9.64 -23.74
N ASN A 510 10.39 -10.76 -24.41
CA ASN A 510 9.37 -11.79 -24.66
C ASN A 510 9.39 -12.94 -23.65
N ASP A 511 10.30 -12.95 -22.69
CA ASP A 511 10.29 -13.92 -21.60
C ASP A 511 9.16 -13.60 -20.62
N THR A 512 8.65 -14.63 -19.95
CA THR A 512 7.73 -14.43 -18.83
C THR A 512 8.49 -14.01 -17.57
N ILE A 513 7.80 -13.33 -16.65
CA ILE A 513 8.38 -12.94 -15.36
C ILE A 513 8.40 -14.09 -14.33
N GLU A 514 8.03 -15.30 -14.73
CA GLU A 514 7.86 -16.48 -13.86
C GLU A 514 9.08 -16.79 -13.00
N SER A 515 10.29 -16.69 -13.57
CA SER A 515 11.54 -17.04 -12.87
C SER A 515 11.93 -16.06 -11.74
N VAL A 516 11.39 -14.85 -11.74
CA VAL A 516 11.80 -13.76 -10.80
C VAL A 516 10.67 -13.25 -9.92
N ILE A 517 9.41 -13.44 -10.31
CA ILE A 517 8.26 -12.89 -9.57
C ILE A 517 8.14 -13.46 -8.15
N ASN A 518 8.62 -14.69 -7.91
CA ASN A 518 8.57 -15.35 -6.60
C ASN A 518 9.43 -14.65 -5.52
N GLN A 519 10.30 -13.72 -5.87
CA GLN A 519 11.02 -12.87 -4.91
C GLN A 519 10.13 -11.82 -4.25
N GLY A 520 8.96 -11.53 -4.81
CA GLY A 520 7.95 -10.67 -4.18
C GLY A 520 7.20 -11.37 -3.05
N THR A 521 6.38 -10.62 -2.35
CA THR A 521 5.58 -11.12 -1.21
C THR A 521 4.09 -11.17 -1.55
N LEU A 522 3.38 -12.10 -0.91
CA LEU A 522 1.93 -12.23 -0.91
C LEU A 522 1.41 -11.91 0.50
N GLY A 523 0.57 -10.88 0.63
CA GLY A 523 0.09 -10.40 1.91
C GLY A 523 -1.26 -10.98 2.30
N ILE A 524 -1.35 -11.60 3.48
CA ILE A 524 -2.62 -11.95 4.13
C ILE A 524 -2.89 -10.91 5.21
N GLY A 525 -3.87 -10.06 4.96
CA GLY A 525 -4.26 -8.99 5.86
C GLY A 525 -5.45 -9.34 6.74
N PHE A 526 -5.69 -8.54 7.77
CA PHE A 526 -6.87 -8.62 8.63
C PHE A 526 -7.30 -7.24 9.12
N ILE A 527 -8.56 -7.13 9.53
CA ILE A 527 -9.19 -5.92 10.07
C ILE A 527 -10.02 -6.26 11.29
N GLY A 528 -10.09 -5.35 12.27
CA GLY A 528 -11.05 -5.37 13.36
C GLY A 528 -10.69 -6.33 14.47
N LEU A 529 -9.41 -6.45 14.86
CA LEU A 529 -9.04 -7.31 16.00
C LEU A 529 -9.77 -6.90 17.28
N ALA A 530 -9.92 -5.61 17.53
CA ALA A 530 -10.62 -5.11 18.70
C ALA A 530 -12.09 -5.57 18.73
N GLU A 531 -12.83 -5.37 17.67
CA GLU A 531 -14.24 -5.77 17.52
C GLU A 531 -14.39 -7.30 17.51
N CYS A 532 -13.44 -8.01 16.91
CA CYS A 532 -13.38 -9.47 16.97
C CYS A 532 -13.29 -9.98 18.43
N LEU A 533 -12.40 -9.39 19.22
CA LEU A 533 -12.22 -9.75 20.63
C LEU A 533 -13.45 -9.38 21.48
N ILE A 534 -14.07 -8.22 21.24
CA ILE A 534 -15.33 -7.85 21.89
C ILE A 534 -16.42 -8.90 21.59
N ALA A 535 -16.55 -9.35 20.36
CA ALA A 535 -17.51 -10.38 19.98
C ALA A 535 -17.23 -11.75 20.62
N LEU A 536 -15.95 -12.09 20.83
CA LEU A 536 -15.55 -13.37 21.41
C LEU A 536 -15.57 -13.38 22.96
N VAL A 537 -15.03 -12.31 23.59
CA VAL A 537 -14.78 -12.27 25.05
C VAL A 537 -15.34 -11.04 25.75
N GLY A 538 -16.01 -10.13 25.03
CA GLY A 538 -16.70 -8.97 25.59
C GLY A 538 -15.84 -7.74 25.84
N LYS A 539 -14.52 -7.79 25.56
CA LYS A 539 -13.56 -6.68 25.72
C LYS A 539 -12.52 -6.72 24.62
N HIS A 540 -11.95 -5.56 24.28
CA HIS A 540 -10.82 -5.52 23.34
C HIS A 540 -9.46 -5.61 24.07
N HIS A 541 -8.41 -5.84 23.30
CA HIS A 541 -7.04 -6.09 23.79
C HIS A 541 -6.40 -4.92 24.55
N GLY A 542 -6.89 -3.69 24.39
CA GLY A 542 -6.44 -2.54 25.19
C GLY A 542 -7.04 -2.48 26.58
N GLU A 543 -8.12 -3.24 26.87
CA GLU A 543 -8.88 -3.20 28.12
C GLU A 543 -8.62 -4.39 29.05
N SER A 544 -8.15 -5.52 28.52
CA SER A 544 -8.10 -6.79 29.23
C SER A 544 -6.90 -7.64 28.79
N GLU A 545 -6.17 -8.18 29.76
CA GLU A 545 -5.08 -9.14 29.52
C GLU A 545 -5.59 -10.40 28.82
N GLU A 546 -6.75 -10.92 29.22
CA GLU A 546 -7.37 -12.07 28.57
C GLU A 546 -7.65 -11.83 27.08
N ALA A 547 -8.17 -10.64 26.74
CA ALA A 547 -8.39 -10.26 25.36
C ALA A 547 -7.06 -10.06 24.60
N GLN A 548 -6.04 -9.53 25.27
CA GLN A 548 -4.70 -9.39 24.68
C GLN A 548 -4.07 -10.77 24.40
N GLU A 549 -4.15 -11.70 25.34
CA GLU A 549 -3.66 -13.07 25.14
C GLU A 549 -4.36 -13.77 23.97
N LEU A 550 -5.69 -13.65 23.88
CA LEU A 550 -6.46 -14.20 22.76
C LEU A 550 -6.09 -13.49 21.44
N GLY A 551 -5.94 -12.18 21.44
CA GLY A 551 -5.52 -11.41 20.27
C GLY A 551 -4.16 -11.87 19.74
N LEU A 552 -3.17 -12.04 20.62
CA LEU A 552 -1.85 -12.57 20.29
C LEU A 552 -1.94 -14.01 19.76
N LYS A 553 -2.77 -14.86 20.37
CA LYS A 553 -3.02 -16.23 19.90
C LYS A 553 -3.60 -16.24 18.48
N ILE A 554 -4.55 -15.36 18.18
CA ILE A 554 -5.17 -15.24 16.86
C ILE A 554 -4.11 -14.85 15.81
N VAL A 555 -3.37 -13.76 16.04
CA VAL A 555 -2.41 -13.27 15.05
C VAL A 555 -1.19 -14.20 14.92
N THR A 556 -0.77 -14.85 16.01
CA THR A 556 0.26 -15.92 15.97
C THR A 556 -0.19 -17.09 15.10
N TYR A 557 -1.43 -17.56 15.28
CA TYR A 557 -2.01 -18.61 14.46
C TYR A 557 -2.00 -18.22 12.95
N MET A 558 -2.42 -17.00 12.64
CA MET A 558 -2.38 -16.48 11.27
C MET A 558 -0.97 -16.49 10.69
N ARG A 559 0.04 -16.02 11.48
CA ARG A 559 1.45 -16.03 11.06
C ARG A 559 1.94 -17.44 10.78
N ASP A 560 1.67 -18.38 11.67
CA ASP A 560 2.13 -19.77 11.54
C ASP A 560 1.50 -20.45 10.32
N ARG A 561 0.22 -20.18 10.04
CA ARG A 561 -0.44 -20.63 8.81
C ARG A 561 0.17 -19.98 7.56
N ALA A 562 0.51 -18.70 7.58
CA ALA A 562 1.18 -18.03 6.45
C ALA A 562 2.56 -18.66 6.15
N LEU A 563 3.31 -19.05 7.18
CA LEU A 563 4.56 -19.79 7.02
C LEU A 563 4.32 -21.18 6.39
N SER A 564 3.29 -21.90 6.85
CA SER A 564 2.89 -23.17 6.26
C SER A 564 2.49 -23.03 4.78
N PHE A 565 1.74 -21.99 4.41
CA PHE A 565 1.40 -21.69 3.02
C PHE A 565 2.63 -21.33 2.18
N SER A 566 3.62 -20.68 2.77
CA SER A 566 4.89 -20.39 2.10
C SER A 566 5.62 -21.67 1.70
N GLU A 567 5.53 -22.70 2.51
CA GLU A 567 6.08 -24.05 2.20
C GLU A 567 5.21 -24.80 1.19
N GLN A 568 3.89 -24.77 1.38
CA GLN A 568 2.94 -25.47 0.53
C GLN A 568 2.94 -24.95 -0.91
N TYR A 569 2.88 -23.65 -1.10
CA TYR A 569 2.75 -23.01 -2.41
C TYR A 569 4.08 -22.52 -2.99
N GLN A 570 5.17 -22.62 -2.25
CA GLN A 570 6.50 -22.11 -2.63
C GLN A 570 6.47 -20.62 -3.01
N HIS A 571 5.92 -19.78 -2.11
CA HIS A 571 5.87 -18.32 -2.22
C HIS A 571 6.26 -17.66 -0.90
N ASN A 572 6.52 -16.35 -0.93
CA ASN A 572 6.74 -15.55 0.30
C ASN A 572 5.39 -15.03 0.82
N TYR A 573 4.67 -15.82 1.62
CA TYR A 573 3.49 -15.32 2.34
C TYR A 573 3.89 -14.60 3.63
N SER A 574 3.16 -13.54 3.97
CA SER A 574 3.35 -12.84 5.23
C SER A 574 2.03 -12.23 5.73
N ILE A 575 1.93 -12.04 7.04
CA ILE A 575 0.78 -11.35 7.64
C ILE A 575 1.01 -9.85 7.56
N LEU A 576 -0.02 -9.12 7.13
CA LEU A 576 -0.05 -7.68 6.99
C LEU A 576 -1.11 -7.07 7.93
N ALA A 577 -0.71 -6.14 8.76
CA ALA A 577 -1.64 -5.25 9.44
C ALA A 577 -2.26 -4.31 8.40
N THR A 578 -3.42 -4.67 7.85
CA THR A 578 -4.00 -4.06 6.65
C THR A 578 -4.15 -2.54 6.74
N PRO A 579 -3.67 -1.76 5.76
CA PRO A 579 -4.04 -0.36 5.61
C PRO A 579 -5.46 -0.26 5.05
N ALA A 580 -6.44 -0.16 5.95
CA ALA A 580 -7.84 -0.37 5.62
C ALA A 580 -8.61 0.92 5.31
N GLU A 581 -8.18 1.70 4.37
CA GLU A 581 -8.81 2.98 4.03
C GLU A 581 -10.34 2.91 3.98
N GLY A 582 -10.93 2.61 2.84
CA GLY A 582 -12.38 2.45 2.67
C GLY A 582 -12.93 1.13 3.19
N LEU A 583 -12.07 0.12 3.34
CA LEU A 583 -12.46 -1.24 3.67
C LEU A 583 -13.05 -1.38 5.08
N SER A 584 -12.55 -0.60 6.05
CA SER A 584 -13.07 -0.61 7.42
C SER A 584 -14.58 -0.30 7.47
N GLY A 585 -15.02 0.74 6.75
CA GLY A 585 -16.44 1.09 6.64
C GLY A 585 -17.24 0.12 5.78
N LYS A 586 -16.64 -0.42 4.72
CA LYS A 586 -17.31 -1.37 3.81
C LYS A 586 -17.67 -2.68 4.52
N PHE A 587 -16.76 -3.26 5.28
CA PHE A 587 -17.02 -4.46 6.05
C PHE A 587 -18.11 -4.24 7.10
N THR A 588 -17.99 -3.17 7.90
CA THR A 588 -18.96 -2.84 8.94
C THR A 588 -20.35 -2.62 8.39
N LYS A 589 -20.48 -1.85 7.30
CA LYS A 589 -21.77 -1.58 6.66
C LYS A 589 -22.48 -2.87 6.23
N ARG A 590 -21.73 -3.83 5.70
CA ARG A 590 -22.30 -5.12 5.27
C ARG A 590 -22.66 -5.99 6.47
N ASP A 591 -21.78 -6.10 7.47
CA ASP A 591 -22.04 -6.92 8.65
C ASP A 591 -23.20 -6.37 9.50
N ARG A 592 -23.31 -5.04 9.63
CA ARG A 592 -24.48 -4.40 10.26
C ARG A 592 -25.79 -4.70 9.51
N LYS A 593 -25.74 -4.78 8.18
CA LYS A 593 -26.90 -5.17 7.37
C LYS A 593 -27.30 -6.63 7.60
N ASP A 594 -26.32 -7.52 7.73
CA ASP A 594 -26.55 -8.96 7.81
C ASP A 594 -26.89 -9.42 9.25
N PHE A 595 -26.31 -8.79 10.29
CA PHE A 595 -26.43 -9.21 11.70
C PHE A 595 -27.08 -8.17 12.61
N GLY A 596 -27.38 -6.98 12.12
CA GLY A 596 -27.87 -5.86 12.92
C GLY A 596 -26.79 -5.08 13.64
N GLU A 597 -27.21 -4.18 14.51
CA GLU A 597 -26.33 -3.38 15.35
C GLU A 597 -25.98 -4.16 16.62
N ILE A 598 -24.69 -4.46 16.79
CA ILE A 598 -24.13 -5.18 17.92
C ILE A 598 -23.23 -4.20 18.69
N PRO A 599 -23.57 -3.88 19.98
CA PRO A 599 -22.81 -2.92 20.78
C PRO A 599 -21.32 -3.27 20.88
N GLY A 600 -20.45 -2.30 20.61
CA GLY A 600 -18.99 -2.44 20.59
C GLY A 600 -18.43 -3.22 19.40
N VAL A 601 -19.28 -3.76 18.51
CA VAL A 601 -18.85 -4.56 17.35
C VAL A 601 -19.27 -3.89 16.03
N THR A 602 -20.58 -3.70 15.80
CA THR A 602 -21.09 -3.11 14.55
C THR A 602 -21.82 -1.77 14.75
N ASP A 603 -21.80 -1.21 15.94
CA ASP A 603 -22.47 0.04 16.30
C ASP A 603 -21.77 1.29 15.76
N LYS A 604 -20.49 1.22 15.40
CA LYS A 604 -19.76 2.29 14.72
C LYS A 604 -19.81 2.15 13.19
N ALA A 605 -19.49 3.23 12.47
CA ALA A 605 -19.50 3.21 11.00
C ALA A 605 -18.22 2.59 10.39
N TYR A 606 -17.30 2.09 11.21
CA TYR A 606 -16.02 1.51 10.80
C TYR A 606 -15.59 0.41 11.77
N TYR A 607 -14.71 -0.48 11.31
CA TYR A 607 -13.92 -1.36 12.16
C TYR A 607 -12.53 -0.76 12.39
N THR A 608 -11.97 -1.03 13.57
CA THR A 608 -10.60 -0.64 13.92
C THR A 608 -9.60 -1.27 12.94
N ASN A 609 -8.63 -0.47 12.48
CA ASN A 609 -7.59 -0.97 11.59
C ASN A 609 -6.76 -2.07 12.26
N SER A 610 -6.69 -3.24 11.62
CA SER A 610 -5.83 -4.37 11.99
C SER A 610 -5.79 -4.65 13.50
N ASN A 611 -4.62 -4.53 14.11
CA ASN A 611 -4.33 -4.81 15.52
C ASN A 611 -4.26 -3.57 16.42
N HIS A 612 -4.68 -2.40 15.92
CA HIS A 612 -4.65 -1.19 16.73
C HIS A 612 -5.62 -1.24 17.89
N VAL A 613 -5.27 -0.57 18.97
CA VAL A 613 -6.22 -0.17 20.01
C VAL A 613 -7.22 0.79 19.35
N PRO A 614 -8.55 0.67 19.65
CA PRO A 614 -9.54 1.55 19.05
C PRO A 614 -9.23 3.03 19.24
N VAL A 615 -9.42 3.82 18.19
CA VAL A 615 -9.07 5.27 18.18
C VAL A 615 -9.84 6.10 19.21
N TYR A 616 -10.99 5.62 19.67
CA TYR A 616 -11.80 6.23 20.72
C TYR A 616 -11.39 5.83 22.16
N TYR A 617 -10.50 4.84 22.30
CA TYR A 617 -10.07 4.37 23.61
C TYR A 617 -8.98 5.27 24.19
N ARG A 618 -9.26 5.89 25.33
CA ARG A 618 -8.33 6.78 26.01
C ARG A 618 -7.27 5.98 26.76
N CYS A 619 -6.04 6.08 26.32
CA CYS A 619 -4.90 5.45 26.98
C CYS A 619 -3.63 6.32 26.79
N SER A 620 -2.61 6.03 27.60
CA SER A 620 -1.31 6.67 27.40
C SER A 620 -0.57 6.08 26.19
N PRO A 621 0.37 6.83 25.56
CA PRO A 621 1.22 6.29 24.52
C PRO A 621 2.00 5.05 24.96
N LYS A 622 2.39 5.00 26.24
CA LYS A 622 3.07 3.85 26.85
C LYS A 622 2.17 2.61 26.86
N HIS A 623 0.94 2.72 27.36
CA HIS A 623 0.00 1.59 27.41
C HIS A 623 -0.30 1.09 25.99
N LYS A 624 -0.52 2.01 25.06
CA LYS A 624 -0.73 1.65 23.64
C LYS A 624 0.48 0.90 23.06
N ALA A 625 1.70 1.35 23.37
CA ALA A 625 2.92 0.67 22.94
C ALA A 625 3.04 -0.73 23.53
N GLU A 626 2.74 -0.90 24.82
CA GLU A 626 2.75 -2.22 25.50
C GLU A 626 1.76 -3.20 24.84
N VAL A 627 0.59 -2.73 24.46
CA VAL A 627 -0.46 -3.55 23.82
C VAL A 627 -0.12 -3.86 22.35
N GLU A 628 0.29 -2.88 21.55
CA GLU A 628 0.45 -3.05 20.10
C GLU A 628 1.81 -3.62 19.69
N ALA A 629 2.89 -3.38 20.46
CA ALA A 629 4.24 -3.79 20.09
C ALA A 629 4.40 -5.29 19.81
N PRO A 630 3.82 -6.22 20.58
CA PRO A 630 3.97 -7.66 20.34
C PRO A 630 3.45 -8.10 18.96
N TYR A 631 2.50 -7.36 18.37
CA TYR A 631 1.96 -7.69 17.04
C TYR A 631 2.92 -7.33 15.90
N HIS A 632 3.90 -6.44 16.11
CA HIS A 632 4.82 -6.01 15.06
C HIS A 632 5.67 -7.16 14.52
N ASP A 633 6.18 -8.03 15.39
CA ASP A 633 6.93 -9.23 14.98
C ASP A 633 6.04 -10.27 14.28
N LEU A 634 4.75 -10.30 14.59
CA LEU A 634 3.78 -11.20 13.99
C LEU A 634 3.31 -10.73 12.61
N THR A 635 3.35 -9.43 12.33
CA THR A 635 2.87 -8.79 11.09
C THR A 635 4.02 -8.31 10.22
N ARG A 636 4.92 -9.22 9.84
CA ARG A 636 6.13 -8.91 9.07
C ARG A 636 5.89 -8.46 7.63
N GLY A 637 4.68 -8.61 7.11
CA GLY A 637 4.26 -8.02 5.82
C GLY A 637 4.02 -6.52 5.87
N GLY A 638 3.90 -5.97 7.08
CA GLY A 638 3.76 -4.55 7.32
C GLY A 638 2.92 -4.23 8.55
N HIS A 639 3.35 -3.21 9.27
CA HIS A 639 2.74 -2.71 10.50
C HIS A 639 3.11 -1.24 10.69
N ILE A 640 2.37 -0.56 11.57
CA ILE A 640 2.68 0.81 12.00
C ILE A 640 2.10 1.06 13.39
N PHE A 641 2.80 1.84 14.18
CA PHE A 641 2.34 2.35 15.47
C PHE A 641 2.03 3.84 15.35
N TYR A 642 0.84 4.24 15.77
CA TYR A 642 0.39 5.64 15.76
C TYR A 642 0.30 6.22 17.15
N VAL A 643 0.79 7.44 17.33
CA VAL A 643 0.53 8.24 18.52
C VAL A 643 -0.15 9.55 18.09
N GLU A 644 -1.32 9.82 18.67
CA GLU A 644 -2.02 11.08 18.55
C GLU A 644 -1.58 11.99 19.71
N ILE A 645 -0.78 13.01 19.44
CA ILE A 645 -0.32 13.96 20.46
C ILE A 645 -1.20 15.20 20.52
N ASP A 646 -1.33 15.78 21.71
CA ASP A 646 -2.11 16.99 21.98
C ASP A 646 -1.30 18.27 21.73
N GLY A 647 -1.96 19.32 21.28
CA GLY A 647 -1.41 20.66 21.15
C GLY A 647 -0.45 20.87 19.98
N ASP A 648 0.28 21.98 20.02
CA ASP A 648 1.25 22.36 18.98
C ASP A 648 2.63 21.75 19.23
N ALA A 649 2.90 20.66 18.52
CA ALA A 649 4.18 19.97 18.58
C ALA A 649 5.36 20.82 18.07
N THR A 650 5.12 21.89 17.31
CA THR A 650 6.17 22.74 16.70
C THR A 650 7.13 23.30 17.74
N HIS A 651 6.61 23.60 18.93
CA HIS A 651 7.39 24.14 20.05
C HIS A 651 7.94 23.06 20.99
N ASN A 652 7.64 21.79 20.75
CA ASN A 652 8.06 20.67 21.57
C ASN A 652 8.50 19.46 20.71
N PRO A 653 9.60 19.56 19.95
CA PRO A 653 10.10 18.43 19.15
C PRO A 653 10.53 17.22 20.01
N GLU A 654 10.77 17.42 21.32
CA GLU A 654 11.06 16.34 22.26
C GLU A 654 9.89 15.38 22.42
N ALA A 655 8.65 15.84 22.23
CA ALA A 655 7.49 14.95 22.23
C ALA A 655 7.59 13.89 21.10
N ILE A 656 8.14 14.27 19.95
CA ILE A 656 8.40 13.32 18.83
C ILE A 656 9.51 12.35 19.25
N ALA A 657 10.61 12.83 19.83
CA ALA A 657 11.72 11.99 20.28
C ALA A 657 11.24 10.95 21.33
N ASN A 658 10.39 11.37 22.28
CA ASN A 658 9.81 10.46 23.28
C ASN A 658 8.99 9.31 22.65
N VAL A 659 8.28 9.56 21.54
CA VAL A 659 7.59 8.48 20.81
C VAL A 659 8.58 7.53 20.15
N VAL A 660 9.69 8.05 19.61
CA VAL A 660 10.77 7.22 19.05
C VAL A 660 11.46 6.41 20.15
N ASP A 661 11.60 6.96 21.36
CA ASP A 661 12.14 6.24 22.52
C ASP A 661 11.20 5.09 22.97
N LEU A 662 9.88 5.31 22.92
CA LEU A 662 8.91 4.22 23.13
C LEU A 662 9.04 3.14 22.06
N MET A 663 9.18 3.54 20.78
CA MET A 663 9.41 2.60 19.69
C MET A 663 10.65 1.74 19.92
N ASP A 664 11.74 2.35 20.36
CA ASP A 664 12.99 1.65 20.67
C ASP A 664 12.84 0.70 21.87
N LYS A 665 12.23 1.19 22.95
CA LYS A 665 12.04 0.44 24.20
C LYS A 665 11.16 -0.80 24.04
N TYR A 666 10.08 -0.70 23.27
CA TYR A 666 9.09 -1.77 23.11
C TYR A 666 9.28 -2.61 21.85
N ASN A 667 10.42 -2.49 21.14
CA ASN A 667 10.71 -3.27 19.94
C ASN A 667 9.69 -3.04 18.80
N ILE A 668 9.15 -1.83 18.69
CA ILE A 668 8.23 -1.43 17.62
C ILE A 668 9.02 -1.22 16.33
N GLY A 669 8.57 -1.78 15.21
CA GLY A 669 9.31 -1.75 13.94
C GLY A 669 9.17 -0.46 13.14
N TYR A 670 8.01 0.21 13.22
CA TYR A 670 7.71 1.43 12.46
C TYR A 670 6.67 2.27 13.18
N CYS A 671 6.88 3.57 13.27
CA CYS A 671 5.95 4.47 13.92
C CYS A 671 5.73 5.79 13.18
N SER A 672 4.63 6.43 13.51
CA SER A 672 4.21 7.72 12.99
C SER A 672 3.55 8.54 14.10
N VAL A 673 3.80 9.84 14.11
CA VAL A 673 3.21 10.76 15.09
C VAL A 673 2.18 11.64 14.39
N ASN A 674 0.98 11.70 14.94
CA ASN A 674 -0.10 12.54 14.47
C ASN A 674 -0.32 13.72 15.44
N HIS A 675 -0.68 14.85 14.88
CA HIS A 675 -1.07 16.06 15.63
C HIS A 675 -2.00 16.90 14.76
N ASN A 676 -2.65 17.91 15.32
CA ASN A 676 -3.49 18.82 14.55
C ASN A 676 -2.61 19.87 13.85
N ARG A 677 -2.94 20.19 12.59
CA ARG A 677 -2.33 21.28 11.85
C ARG A 677 -3.30 21.86 10.84
N ASN A 678 -3.66 23.11 11.03
CA ASN A 678 -4.44 23.88 10.08
C ASN A 678 -3.56 24.94 9.44
N ARG A 679 -3.84 25.28 8.19
CA ARG A 679 -3.14 26.34 7.48
C ARG A 679 -4.12 27.18 6.69
N CYS A 680 -4.05 28.51 6.86
CA CYS A 680 -4.78 29.43 6.00
C CYS A 680 -4.13 29.45 4.59
N MET A 681 -4.92 29.17 3.57
CA MET A 681 -4.45 29.13 2.19
C MET A 681 -4.15 30.52 1.63
N ASP A 682 -4.70 31.60 2.23
CA ASP A 682 -4.54 32.96 1.72
C ASP A 682 -3.35 33.68 2.35
N CYS A 683 -3.18 33.62 3.67
CA CYS A 683 -2.09 34.33 4.34
C CYS A 683 -0.97 33.44 4.90
N GLY A 684 -1.10 32.12 4.82
CA GLY A 684 -0.10 31.18 5.32
C GLY A 684 -0.07 30.99 6.84
N TYR A 685 -1.01 31.58 7.59
CA TYR A 685 -1.12 31.36 9.03
C TYR A 685 -1.28 29.87 9.34
N GLU A 686 -0.50 29.36 10.29
CA GLU A 686 -0.53 27.97 10.73
C GLU A 686 -0.94 27.87 12.20
N ASP A 687 -1.82 26.93 12.52
CA ASP A 687 -2.38 26.70 13.85
C ASP A 687 -2.61 25.19 14.10
N ALA A 688 -2.56 24.79 15.36
CA ALA A 688 -2.86 23.43 15.83
C ALA A 688 -4.24 23.35 16.52
N THR A 689 -5.05 24.41 16.51
CA THR A 689 -6.38 24.44 17.13
C THR A 689 -7.30 23.42 16.46
N GLU A 690 -8.05 22.66 17.27
CA GLU A 690 -9.09 21.79 16.74
C GLU A 690 -10.19 22.60 16.03
N ASN A 691 -10.58 22.15 14.84
CA ASN A 691 -11.71 22.71 14.09
C ASN A 691 -11.63 24.20 13.74
N LEU A 692 -10.44 24.71 13.38
CA LEU A 692 -10.31 26.06 12.84
C LEU A 692 -11.16 26.20 11.56
N GLU A 693 -12.18 27.08 11.57
CA GLU A 693 -13.06 27.35 10.43
C GLU A 693 -12.75 28.67 9.74
N GLU A 694 -12.23 29.64 10.47
CA GLU A 694 -11.85 30.95 10.00
C GLU A 694 -10.46 31.32 10.48
N CYS A 695 -9.66 31.91 9.63
CA CYS A 695 -8.31 32.36 9.97
C CYS A 695 -8.37 33.55 10.95
N PRO A 696 -7.76 33.48 12.14
CA PRO A 696 -7.76 34.58 13.08
C PRO A 696 -6.93 35.80 12.60
N HIS A 697 -6.09 35.63 11.56
CA HIS A 697 -5.20 36.65 11.05
C HIS A 697 -5.82 37.43 9.87
N CYS A 698 -6.48 36.76 8.91
CA CYS A 698 -7.00 37.41 7.70
C CYS A 698 -8.50 37.15 7.45
N HIS A 699 -9.19 36.47 8.37
CA HIS A 699 -10.61 36.13 8.30
C HIS A 699 -11.01 35.28 7.09
N SER A 700 -10.06 34.61 6.43
CA SER A 700 -10.35 33.67 5.36
C SER A 700 -10.94 32.38 5.90
N THR A 701 -11.94 31.84 5.22
CA THR A 701 -12.50 30.50 5.48
C THR A 701 -11.81 29.40 4.67
N ARG A 702 -10.79 29.74 3.88
CA ARG A 702 -9.98 28.80 3.11
C ARG A 702 -8.89 28.19 4.00
N ILE A 703 -9.30 27.26 4.84
CA ILE A 703 -8.42 26.56 5.78
C ILE A 703 -8.12 25.15 5.24
N ASP A 704 -6.86 24.87 5.06
CA ASP A 704 -6.36 23.52 4.80
C ASP A 704 -6.20 22.79 6.13
N LYS A 705 -7.05 21.77 6.37
CA LYS A 705 -7.04 20.93 7.57
C LYS A 705 -6.25 19.68 7.27
N LEU A 706 -4.96 19.72 7.53
CA LEU A 706 -4.07 18.60 7.25
C LEU A 706 -4.30 17.49 8.26
N GLN A 707 -4.67 16.31 7.75
CA GLN A 707 -4.99 15.13 8.53
C GLN A 707 -4.29 13.90 7.96
N ARG A 708 -4.08 12.90 8.81
CA ARG A 708 -3.48 11.64 8.40
C ARG A 708 -4.55 10.56 8.28
N ILE A 709 -4.50 9.81 7.17
CA ILE A 709 -5.31 8.61 6.95
C ILE A 709 -4.38 7.41 6.78
N THR A 710 -4.61 6.34 7.52
CA THR A 710 -3.89 5.05 7.43
C THR A 710 -2.37 5.12 7.26
N GLY A 711 -1.71 6.22 7.62
CA GLY A 711 -0.25 6.36 7.61
C GLY A 711 0.32 7.39 6.65
N TYR A 712 -0.48 8.01 5.79
CA TYR A 712 -0.07 9.10 4.93
C TYR A 712 -0.96 10.34 5.08
N LEU A 713 -0.45 11.48 4.65
CA LEU A 713 -1.15 12.75 4.74
C LEU A 713 -2.18 12.90 3.61
N VAL A 714 -3.23 13.65 3.90
CA VAL A 714 -4.21 14.09 2.89
C VAL A 714 -4.46 15.57 3.12
N GLY A 715 -4.33 16.38 2.06
CA GLY A 715 -4.48 17.84 2.15
C GLY A 715 -5.90 18.33 2.40
N THR A 716 -6.91 17.47 2.26
CA THR A 716 -8.31 17.80 2.55
C THR A 716 -9.11 16.55 2.95
N THR A 717 -9.98 16.70 3.93
CA THR A 717 -10.90 15.64 4.38
C THR A 717 -12.13 15.48 3.48
N ASP A 718 -12.37 16.38 2.54
CA ASP A 718 -13.53 16.35 1.65
C ASP A 718 -13.61 15.10 0.76
N ARG A 719 -12.47 14.46 0.55
CA ARG A 719 -12.35 13.22 -0.24
C ARG A 719 -12.40 11.95 0.60
N TRP A 720 -12.60 12.06 1.89
CA TRP A 720 -12.69 10.91 2.76
C TRP A 720 -14.08 10.25 2.68
N ASN A 721 -14.12 8.93 2.72
CA ASN A 721 -15.38 8.20 2.82
C ASN A 721 -16.00 8.35 4.22
N SER A 722 -17.30 8.00 4.33
CA SER A 722 -18.08 8.16 5.57
C SER A 722 -17.48 7.41 6.77
N GLY A 723 -16.92 6.22 6.54
CA GLY A 723 -16.28 5.42 7.60
C GLY A 723 -15.03 6.09 8.15
N LYS A 724 -14.19 6.67 7.29
CA LYS A 724 -12.97 7.38 7.72
C LYS A 724 -13.27 8.72 8.38
N LEU A 725 -14.29 9.43 7.94
CA LEU A 725 -14.75 10.64 8.65
C LEU A 725 -15.29 10.32 10.05
N ALA A 726 -16.03 9.22 10.20
CA ALA A 726 -16.49 8.76 11.51
C ALA A 726 -15.32 8.36 12.42
N GLU A 727 -14.32 7.63 11.89
CA GLU A 727 -13.09 7.30 12.62
C GLU A 727 -12.34 8.55 13.08
N LEU A 728 -12.19 9.55 12.22
CA LEU A 728 -11.52 10.81 12.55
C LEU A 728 -12.24 11.55 13.69
N ASN A 729 -13.57 11.60 13.64
CA ASN A 729 -14.37 12.26 14.68
C ASN A 729 -14.31 11.57 16.05
N ASP A 730 -14.06 10.25 16.05
CA ASP A 730 -13.94 9.45 17.27
C ASP A 730 -12.51 9.45 17.85
N ARG A 731 -11.51 9.90 17.11
CA ARG A 731 -10.11 9.88 17.58
C ARG A 731 -9.92 10.71 18.83
N VAL A 732 -9.17 10.13 19.75
CA VAL A 732 -8.76 10.79 21.00
C VAL A 732 -7.24 10.95 21.05
N VAL A 733 -6.77 11.99 21.71
CA VAL A 733 -5.34 12.18 21.98
C VAL A 733 -4.86 11.20 23.04
N HIS A 734 -3.63 10.74 22.90
CA HIS A 734 -2.99 9.86 23.87
C HIS A 734 -2.26 10.70 24.94
N LYS A 735 -2.68 10.58 26.19
CA LYS A 735 -2.16 11.34 27.35
C LYS A 735 -1.47 10.46 28.37
#